data_f01870467327e995c75a93e08478f3c5
#
_entry.id   f01870467327e995c75a93e08478f3c5
#
_cell.length_a   1.000
_cell.length_b   1.000
_cell.length_c   1.000
_cell.angle_alpha   90.00
_cell.angle_beta   90.00
_cell.angle_gamma   90.00
#
_symmetry.space_group_name_H-M   'P 1'
#
loop_
_entity.id
_entity.type
_entity.pdbx_description
1 polymer ?
#
loop_
_entity_poly.entity_id
_entity_poly.type
_entity_poly.pdbx_seq_one_letter_code
_entity_poly.pdbx_strand_id
1 'polypeptide(L)'
;MKFVGKSVKRVDGIKKVTGSLKYVDDIKLSRMLYAAVKRSPYAHANIININPEKALELKGVRDVITGEQYKKRGGLYLEDKNFLAVGKARYLGEAVVAVLADTEELAKHAAELVEVEYEILPAVTNAIDAMKPGAPLVHPDLGDYYWVPVFMPKPGSNISNHYTLRKGNAPEVLEKADYVVENKFFVPHVQHAPIETHTAIAKMDLDGVCTVWASCQSPYAVRQALSEAFDIPLNKLRVLSPAVGGGFGSKAGTTLEGIIIPLAMRHPGRPIKLTYSREDEFQNAYVRQGLHATIKTGVNKDGKILAVHNEFIWDGGAYNEYGVNIAKAAGYASAGPYDIENVWTDSYCVYTNHPVGGPYRGFGMCEMHFGIEQNIDIIAKKLDITPVEIRRINGMRPGGTTGTGEVVSVSGLQECLEQVVKDIEFGKKVKTDKPHKVIGKGIACGWKAPSMPNNAASSAIIKLNEDGSAHLLVSAQDIGQGSDTVMTQIAAEVLSISPEKITIKTGDTDHTPYEWQTVASRITYSAGRAVFEAAKDAMDQLLELSQIKLGIYKRDLELRDGYIVSKIYPDKKVSIAELALGLTMEDGSGIHGPIIGRGSFIPPNIRNADKKTGLGDHPVVFWTYGVQGVEVEVDTDSGQVRVLKVASCFDVGKVMNPQLLEGQIEGAIVQGMGTALFEELILKDGKVMNPSFVDYKIPTAEDMPEMIIKFVENPEETGPFGARGVAEPAMVPSAPAIANAIYDAVGIRLNTMPLTAEKVLKAIKLKDQN
;
A
#
# COMPACT_ATOMS: atom_id res chain seq x y z
N MET A 1 15.00 26.77 0.44
CA MET A 1 15.33 25.47 1.05
C MET A 1 16.64 24.98 0.44
N LYS A 2 17.51 24.41 1.27
CA LYS A 2 18.86 23.99 0.87
C LYS A 2 18.87 22.54 0.36
N PHE A 3 18.12 21.69 1.02
CA PHE A 3 18.07 20.25 0.74
C PHE A 3 16.70 19.80 0.25
N VAL A 4 15.60 20.28 0.82
CA VAL A 4 14.24 19.98 0.36
C VAL A 4 14.00 20.55 -1.03
N GLY A 5 13.41 19.74 -1.93
CA GLY A 5 13.25 20.06 -3.34
C GLY A 5 14.49 19.78 -4.20
N LYS A 6 15.50 19.10 -3.65
CA LYS A 6 16.73 18.71 -4.35
C LYS A 6 16.86 17.17 -4.42
N SER A 7 17.48 16.69 -5.47
CA SER A 7 17.78 15.26 -5.65
C SER A 7 19.01 14.87 -4.82
N VAL A 8 18.80 14.68 -3.51
CA VAL A 8 19.83 14.16 -2.61
C VAL A 8 20.01 12.68 -2.86
N LYS A 9 21.27 12.23 -2.88
CA LYS A 9 21.62 10.81 -3.09
C LYS A 9 21.02 9.93 -1.99
N ARG A 10 20.61 8.71 -2.36
CA ARG A 10 20.09 7.72 -1.39
C ARG A 10 21.13 7.39 -0.32
N VAL A 11 20.72 7.48 0.95
CA VAL A 11 21.58 7.16 2.11
C VAL A 11 21.94 5.67 2.18
N ASP A 12 21.13 4.80 1.59
CA ASP A 12 21.32 3.34 1.52
C ASP A 12 21.94 2.89 0.18
N GLY A 13 22.15 3.79 -0.77
CA GLY A 13 22.52 3.46 -2.16
C GLY A 13 23.82 2.66 -2.28
N ILE A 14 24.89 3.08 -1.57
CA ILE A 14 26.18 2.37 -1.59
C ILE A 14 26.04 0.94 -1.04
N LYS A 15 25.31 0.78 0.07
CA LYS A 15 25.08 -0.54 0.67
C LYS A 15 24.34 -1.48 -0.27
N LYS A 16 23.39 -0.98 -1.05
CA LYS A 16 22.63 -1.75 -2.05
C LYS A 16 23.53 -2.22 -3.19
N VAL A 17 24.24 -1.30 -3.84
CA VAL A 17 25.05 -1.64 -5.03
C VAL A 17 26.30 -2.45 -4.71
N THR A 18 26.79 -2.44 -3.46
CA THR A 18 27.90 -3.27 -3.00
C THR A 18 27.47 -4.60 -2.38
N GLY A 19 26.16 -4.86 -2.24
CA GLY A 19 25.64 -6.07 -1.60
C GLY A 19 25.88 -6.14 -0.09
N SER A 20 26.27 -5.02 0.54
CA SER A 20 26.50 -5.00 2.01
C SER A 20 25.22 -4.77 2.82
N LEU A 21 24.14 -4.32 2.18
CA LEU A 21 22.82 -4.24 2.79
C LEU A 21 22.28 -5.66 3.03
N LYS A 22 21.76 -5.91 4.22
CA LYS A 22 21.25 -7.23 4.60
C LYS A 22 19.74 -7.24 4.61
N TYR A 23 19.15 -8.23 3.93
CA TYR A 23 17.75 -8.61 4.00
C TYR A 23 17.56 -9.71 5.05
N VAL A 24 16.30 -10.03 5.40
CA VAL A 24 16.06 -11.05 6.45
C VAL A 24 16.62 -12.41 6.04
N ASP A 25 16.53 -12.77 4.76
CA ASP A 25 17.05 -14.06 4.27
C ASP A 25 18.59 -14.18 4.35
N ASP A 26 19.32 -13.06 4.33
CA ASP A 26 20.78 -13.01 4.49
C ASP A 26 21.25 -13.24 5.93
N ILE A 27 20.32 -13.17 6.91
CA ILE A 27 20.68 -13.28 8.33
C ILE A 27 20.93 -14.74 8.68
N LYS A 28 22.11 -15.00 9.23
CA LYS A 28 22.51 -16.30 9.76
C LYS A 28 22.90 -16.15 11.22
N LEU A 29 22.17 -16.83 12.08
CA LEU A 29 22.41 -16.83 13.53
C LEU A 29 22.95 -18.20 13.97
N SER A 30 23.75 -18.21 15.03
CA SER A 30 24.28 -19.46 15.55
C SER A 30 23.18 -20.41 16.02
N ARG A 31 23.32 -21.71 15.73
CA ARG A 31 22.39 -22.77 16.12
C ARG A 31 20.98 -22.62 15.54
N MET A 32 20.84 -21.94 14.38
CA MET A 32 19.58 -21.72 13.69
C MET A 32 18.93 -23.05 13.29
N LEU A 33 17.62 -23.12 13.44
CA LEU A 33 16.74 -24.16 12.94
C LEU A 33 15.89 -23.61 11.80
N TYR A 34 15.34 -24.52 11.01
CA TYR A 34 14.54 -24.18 9.84
C TYR A 34 13.16 -24.80 9.93
N ALA A 35 12.15 -24.02 9.61
CA ALA A 35 10.78 -24.48 9.54
C ALA A 35 10.34 -24.67 8.08
N ALA A 36 9.46 -25.62 7.87
CA ALA A 36 8.72 -25.82 6.63
C ALA A 36 7.27 -26.12 6.95
N VAL A 37 6.38 -25.94 5.94
CA VAL A 37 4.94 -26.03 6.15
C VAL A 37 4.32 -27.08 5.26
N LYS A 38 3.52 -27.99 5.86
CA LYS A 38 2.58 -28.84 5.12
C LYS A 38 1.33 -28.04 4.80
N ARG A 39 0.94 -28.04 3.54
CA ARG A 39 -0.17 -27.24 3.03
C ARG A 39 -1.36 -28.12 2.61
N SER A 40 -2.57 -27.54 2.70
CA SER A 40 -3.79 -28.18 2.22
C SER A 40 -3.76 -28.33 0.69
N PRO A 41 -4.03 -29.55 0.15
CA PRO A 41 -4.22 -29.74 -1.28
C PRO A 41 -5.64 -29.41 -1.76
N TYR A 42 -6.53 -29.01 -0.85
CA TYR A 42 -7.95 -28.77 -1.11
C TYR A 42 -8.31 -27.31 -0.84
N ALA A 43 -9.22 -26.77 -1.64
CA ALA A 43 -9.73 -25.41 -1.48
C ALA A 43 -10.68 -25.29 -0.28
N HIS A 44 -11.39 -26.35 0.10
CA HIS A 44 -12.26 -26.36 1.28
C HIS A 44 -12.38 -27.81 1.81
N ALA A 45 -11.93 -28.05 3.03
CA ALA A 45 -11.97 -29.38 3.63
C ALA A 45 -11.93 -29.31 5.16
N ASN A 46 -12.60 -30.23 5.84
CA ASN A 46 -12.36 -30.50 7.25
C ASN A 46 -11.06 -31.29 7.40
N ILE A 47 -10.27 -30.95 8.41
CA ILE A 47 -9.07 -31.69 8.82
C ILE A 47 -9.52 -32.73 9.85
N ILE A 48 -9.49 -34.01 9.46
CA ILE A 48 -9.98 -35.11 10.30
C ILE A 48 -8.88 -35.63 11.22
N ASN A 49 -7.68 -35.84 10.67
CA ASN A 49 -6.55 -36.36 11.43
C ASN A 49 -5.23 -35.85 10.84
N ILE A 50 -4.24 -35.69 11.73
CA ILE A 50 -2.86 -35.34 11.36
C ILE A 50 -1.94 -36.35 12.01
N ASN A 51 -1.20 -37.14 11.22
CA ASN A 51 -0.19 -38.06 11.69
C ASN A 51 1.23 -37.60 11.32
N PRO A 52 2.05 -37.11 12.30
CA PRO A 52 3.41 -36.65 12.08
C PRO A 52 4.48 -37.73 12.30
N GLU A 53 4.13 -38.98 12.62
CA GLU A 53 5.07 -40.03 13.06
C GLU A 53 6.25 -40.21 12.12
N LYS A 54 5.99 -40.38 10.81
CA LYS A 54 7.03 -40.56 9.78
C LYS A 54 8.00 -39.37 9.69
N ALA A 55 7.51 -38.18 9.94
CA ALA A 55 8.34 -36.97 9.96
C ALA A 55 9.22 -36.93 11.22
N LEU A 56 8.67 -37.29 12.37
CA LEU A 56 9.35 -37.28 13.66
C LEU A 56 10.43 -38.38 13.77
N GLU A 57 10.32 -39.47 13.02
CA GLU A 57 11.33 -40.53 12.94
C GLU A 57 12.61 -40.07 12.25
N LEU A 58 12.58 -39.02 11.44
CA LEU A 58 13.74 -38.52 10.72
C LEU A 58 14.76 -37.89 11.69
N LYS A 59 15.98 -38.36 11.67
CA LYS A 59 17.08 -37.81 12.47
C LYS A 59 17.33 -36.33 12.08
N GLY A 60 17.17 -35.43 13.04
CA GLY A 60 17.37 -33.99 12.84
C GLY A 60 16.07 -33.22 12.71
N VAL A 61 14.92 -33.87 12.62
CA VAL A 61 13.62 -33.24 12.87
C VAL A 61 13.50 -32.98 14.37
N ARG A 62 13.05 -31.78 14.75
CA ARG A 62 13.04 -31.29 16.13
C ARG A 62 11.65 -31.17 16.71
N ASP A 63 10.67 -30.79 15.90
CA ASP A 63 9.29 -30.56 16.34
C ASP A 63 8.31 -30.57 15.16
N VAL A 64 7.06 -30.83 15.49
CA VAL A 64 5.91 -30.69 14.57
C VAL A 64 4.77 -30.06 15.33
N ILE A 65 4.23 -28.96 14.82
CA ILE A 65 3.09 -28.25 15.41
C ILE A 65 1.91 -28.14 14.45
N THR A 66 0.71 -28.09 15.02
CA THR A 66 -0.55 -27.92 14.28
C THR A 66 -1.33 -26.73 14.81
N GLY A 67 -2.34 -26.26 14.10
CA GLY A 67 -3.23 -25.19 14.52
C GLY A 67 -4.00 -25.48 15.81
N GLU A 68 -4.27 -26.76 16.12
CA GLU A 68 -4.99 -27.18 17.34
C GLU A 68 -4.29 -26.78 18.63
N GLN A 69 -2.96 -26.59 18.59
CA GLN A 69 -2.15 -26.18 19.74
C GLN A 69 -2.17 -24.65 19.94
N TYR A 70 -2.55 -23.88 18.90
CA TYR A 70 -2.51 -22.42 18.89
C TYR A 70 -3.72 -21.87 18.14
N LYS A 71 -4.90 -21.93 18.77
CA LYS A 71 -6.20 -21.63 18.13
C LYS A 71 -6.54 -20.15 18.05
N LYS A 72 -5.79 -19.29 18.74
CA LYS A 72 -6.08 -17.85 18.76
C LYS A 72 -5.94 -17.26 17.37
N ARG A 73 -6.89 -16.41 16.98
CA ARG A 73 -6.92 -15.77 15.68
C ARG A 73 -6.16 -14.44 15.73
N GLY A 74 -5.67 -14.01 14.58
CA GLY A 74 -5.12 -12.69 14.36
C GLY A 74 -5.88 -11.93 13.28
N GLY A 75 -5.57 -10.66 13.14
CA GLY A 75 -6.13 -9.77 12.14
C GLY A 75 -6.23 -8.34 12.64
N LEU A 76 -5.89 -7.36 11.79
CA LEU A 76 -5.84 -5.95 12.21
C LEU A 76 -7.24 -5.31 12.33
N TYR A 77 -8.15 -5.67 11.45
CA TYR A 77 -9.49 -5.07 11.39
C TYR A 77 -10.60 -6.08 11.67
N LEU A 78 -10.32 -7.34 11.38
CA LEU A 78 -11.20 -8.49 11.59
C LEU A 78 -10.31 -9.67 11.97
N GLU A 79 -10.53 -10.24 13.16
CA GLU A 79 -9.74 -11.35 13.68
C GLU A 79 -10.29 -12.69 13.16
N ASP A 80 -10.15 -12.91 11.85
CA ASP A 80 -10.66 -14.10 11.19
C ASP A 80 -9.59 -15.17 10.90
N LYS A 81 -8.26 -14.82 10.98
CA LYS A 81 -7.16 -15.63 10.48
C LYS A 81 -6.47 -16.46 11.56
N ASN A 82 -6.41 -17.77 11.37
CA ASN A 82 -5.48 -18.65 12.07
C ASN A 82 -4.14 -18.69 11.32
N PHE A 83 -3.01 -18.83 12.03
CA PHE A 83 -1.68 -18.93 11.41
C PHE A 83 -1.39 -20.33 10.85
N LEU A 84 -1.95 -21.36 11.48
CA LEU A 84 -2.11 -22.72 10.95
C LEU A 84 -3.58 -23.06 10.98
N ALA A 85 -4.08 -23.77 9.98
CA ALA A 85 -5.47 -24.16 9.88
C ALA A 85 -5.94 -24.92 11.12
N VAL A 86 -7.11 -24.54 11.66
CA VAL A 86 -7.75 -25.17 12.82
C VAL A 86 -9.04 -25.83 12.37
N GLY A 87 -9.11 -27.16 12.47
CA GLY A 87 -10.27 -27.97 12.14
C GLY A 87 -10.69 -27.94 10.67
N LYS A 88 -10.34 -26.90 9.91
CA LYS A 88 -10.78 -26.72 8.52
C LYS A 88 -9.71 -25.95 7.71
N ALA A 89 -9.42 -26.43 6.50
CA ALA A 89 -8.71 -25.70 5.47
C ALA A 89 -9.71 -24.92 4.60
N ARG A 90 -9.44 -23.64 4.33
CA ARG A 90 -10.35 -22.69 3.66
C ARG A 90 -9.89 -22.27 2.28
N TYR A 91 -8.63 -22.53 1.93
CA TYR A 91 -8.12 -22.33 0.57
C TYR A 91 -7.01 -23.35 0.24
N LEU A 92 -6.80 -23.58 -1.03
CA LEU A 92 -5.74 -24.47 -1.52
C LEU A 92 -4.37 -23.82 -1.25
N GLY A 93 -3.50 -24.51 -0.53
CA GLY A 93 -2.21 -23.99 -0.10
C GLY A 93 -2.19 -23.48 1.34
N GLU A 94 -3.31 -23.47 2.06
CA GLU A 94 -3.33 -23.05 3.46
C GLU A 94 -2.40 -23.88 4.33
N ALA A 95 -1.67 -23.21 5.21
CA ALA A 95 -0.73 -23.84 6.15
C ALA A 95 -1.50 -24.69 7.18
N VAL A 96 -1.20 -25.98 7.27
CA VAL A 96 -1.86 -26.93 8.18
C VAL A 96 -0.94 -27.39 9.30
N VAL A 97 0.31 -27.71 8.97
CA VAL A 97 1.33 -28.20 9.91
C VAL A 97 2.63 -27.46 9.66
N ALA A 98 3.32 -27.09 10.73
CA ALA A 98 4.69 -26.61 10.63
C ALA A 98 5.67 -27.63 11.23
N VAL A 99 6.73 -27.93 10.47
CA VAL A 99 7.79 -28.88 10.84
C VAL A 99 9.08 -28.12 11.06
N LEU A 100 9.79 -28.44 12.14
CA LEU A 100 11.07 -27.84 12.52
C LEU A 100 12.21 -28.85 12.38
N ALA A 101 13.29 -28.47 11.72
CA ALA A 101 14.46 -29.34 11.54
C ALA A 101 15.80 -28.60 11.57
N ASP A 102 16.90 -29.35 11.58
CA ASP A 102 18.27 -28.80 11.62
C ASP A 102 18.69 -28.12 10.30
N THR A 103 18.08 -28.48 9.18
CA THR A 103 18.29 -27.85 7.86
C THR A 103 16.98 -27.59 7.15
N GLU A 104 16.97 -26.67 6.20
CA GLU A 104 15.80 -26.30 5.44
C GLU A 104 15.30 -27.47 4.56
N GLU A 105 16.22 -28.19 3.91
CA GLU A 105 15.92 -29.34 3.07
C GLU A 105 15.27 -30.46 3.89
N LEU A 106 15.79 -30.73 5.09
CA LEU A 106 15.22 -31.72 5.99
C LEU A 106 13.81 -31.31 6.46
N ALA A 107 13.61 -30.03 6.79
CA ALA A 107 12.29 -29.52 7.20
C ALA A 107 11.27 -29.70 6.08
N LYS A 108 11.62 -29.36 4.82
CA LYS A 108 10.77 -29.53 3.64
C LYS A 108 10.44 -31.02 3.40
N HIS A 109 11.45 -31.87 3.41
CA HIS A 109 11.24 -33.31 3.24
C HIS A 109 10.36 -33.91 4.35
N ALA A 110 10.60 -33.54 5.59
CA ALA A 110 9.79 -34.00 6.73
C ALA A 110 8.33 -33.49 6.64
N ALA A 111 8.10 -32.25 6.17
CA ALA A 111 6.76 -31.74 5.96
C ALA A 111 5.97 -32.54 4.89
N GLU A 112 6.65 -33.04 3.85
CA GLU A 112 6.02 -33.93 2.86
C GLU A 112 5.54 -35.25 3.48
N LEU A 113 6.28 -35.79 4.46
CA LEU A 113 5.97 -37.07 5.11
C LEU A 113 4.85 -36.99 6.16
N VAL A 114 4.44 -35.78 6.57
CA VAL A 114 3.26 -35.63 7.44
C VAL A 114 2.02 -36.03 6.69
N GLU A 115 1.29 -37.00 7.22
CA GLU A 115 0.03 -37.48 6.65
C GLU A 115 -1.14 -36.69 7.23
N VAL A 116 -2.03 -36.16 6.38
CA VAL A 116 -3.23 -35.42 6.81
C VAL A 116 -4.44 -36.03 6.10
N GLU A 117 -5.44 -36.42 6.89
CA GLU A 117 -6.71 -36.92 6.43
C GLU A 117 -7.71 -35.79 6.32
N TYR A 118 -8.39 -35.67 5.19
CA TYR A 118 -9.35 -34.60 4.90
C TYR A 118 -10.71 -35.16 4.51
N GLU A 119 -11.77 -34.47 4.95
CA GLU A 119 -13.11 -34.59 4.40
C GLU A 119 -13.35 -33.36 3.49
N ILE A 120 -13.48 -33.59 2.18
CA ILE A 120 -13.65 -32.53 1.20
C ILE A 120 -15.03 -31.89 1.34
N LEU A 121 -15.09 -30.58 1.38
CA LEU A 121 -16.31 -29.77 1.46
C LEU A 121 -16.58 -29.04 0.14
N PRO A 122 -17.84 -28.67 -0.14
CA PRO A 122 -18.16 -27.77 -1.25
C PRO A 122 -17.40 -26.45 -1.10
N ALA A 123 -16.68 -26.05 -2.16
CA ALA A 123 -15.97 -24.79 -2.21
C ALA A 123 -16.78 -23.73 -2.98
N VAL A 124 -16.67 -22.46 -2.58
CA VAL A 124 -17.21 -21.31 -3.30
C VAL A 124 -16.05 -20.47 -3.81
N THR A 125 -15.90 -20.40 -5.15
CA THR A 125 -14.79 -19.75 -5.84
C THR A 125 -15.25 -18.60 -6.74
N ASN A 126 -16.42 -18.03 -6.47
CA ASN A 126 -16.95 -16.84 -7.14
C ASN A 126 -17.64 -15.96 -6.11
N ALA A 127 -17.24 -14.69 -6.02
CA ALA A 127 -17.76 -13.78 -4.99
C ALA A 127 -19.27 -13.48 -5.15
N ILE A 128 -19.78 -13.45 -6.40
CA ILE A 128 -21.23 -13.25 -6.65
C ILE A 128 -22.02 -14.48 -6.17
N ASP A 129 -21.52 -15.69 -6.44
CA ASP A 129 -22.16 -16.91 -5.99
C ASP A 129 -22.09 -17.08 -4.47
N ALA A 130 -21.00 -16.64 -3.86
CA ALA A 130 -20.81 -16.67 -2.41
C ALA A 130 -21.82 -15.80 -1.64
N MET A 131 -22.40 -14.78 -2.29
CA MET A 131 -23.43 -13.92 -1.69
C MET A 131 -24.84 -14.53 -1.77
N LYS A 132 -25.05 -15.57 -2.56
CA LYS A 132 -26.37 -16.19 -2.75
C LYS A 132 -26.85 -16.91 -1.47
N PRO A 133 -28.15 -16.89 -1.19
CA PRO A 133 -28.72 -17.70 -0.10
C PRO A 133 -28.37 -19.18 -0.28
N GLY A 134 -27.88 -19.82 0.80
CA GLY A 134 -27.50 -21.24 0.79
C GLY A 134 -26.11 -21.55 0.21
N ALA A 135 -25.32 -20.53 -0.14
CA ALA A 135 -23.91 -20.74 -0.51
C ALA A 135 -23.13 -21.38 0.64
N PRO A 136 -22.15 -22.26 0.35
CA PRO A 136 -21.26 -22.81 1.37
C PRO A 136 -20.57 -21.69 2.15
N LEU A 137 -20.63 -21.75 3.49
CA LEU A 137 -20.00 -20.74 4.35
C LEU A 137 -18.52 -21.06 4.54
N VAL A 138 -17.65 -20.11 4.17
CA VAL A 138 -16.21 -20.18 4.44
C VAL A 138 -15.95 -20.01 5.94
N HIS A 139 -16.67 -19.08 6.58
CA HIS A 139 -16.61 -18.78 8.02
C HIS A 139 -18.01 -18.88 8.67
N PRO A 140 -18.47 -20.08 9.03
CA PRO A 140 -19.77 -20.23 9.73
C PRO A 140 -19.80 -19.50 11.08
N ASP A 141 -18.64 -19.33 11.73
CA ASP A 141 -18.48 -18.72 13.05
C ASP A 141 -18.21 -17.20 12.97
N LEU A 142 -18.49 -16.53 11.85
CA LEU A 142 -18.22 -15.10 11.66
C LEU A 142 -18.80 -14.23 12.79
N GLY A 143 -19.92 -14.64 13.40
CA GLY A 143 -20.54 -13.92 14.51
C GLY A 143 -19.73 -13.89 15.80
N ASP A 144 -18.78 -14.81 15.96
CA ASP A 144 -17.93 -14.96 17.14
C ASP A 144 -16.58 -14.25 17.02
N TYR A 145 -16.31 -13.63 15.85
CA TYR A 145 -15.04 -12.94 15.61
C TYR A 145 -15.08 -11.51 16.17
N TYR A 146 -13.92 -11.02 16.62
CA TYR A 146 -13.76 -9.60 16.88
C TYR A 146 -13.56 -8.84 15.56
N TRP A 147 -14.18 -7.68 15.45
CA TRP A 147 -13.94 -6.71 14.38
C TRP A 147 -14.00 -5.29 14.90
N VAL A 148 -13.22 -4.42 14.24
CA VAL A 148 -13.25 -2.98 14.55
C VAL A 148 -14.65 -2.44 14.22
N PRO A 149 -15.29 -1.70 15.14
CA PRO A 149 -16.72 -1.33 15.04
C PRO A 149 -17.14 -0.49 13.83
N VAL A 150 -16.21 -0.02 12.98
CA VAL A 150 -16.53 0.70 11.74
C VAL A 150 -16.91 -0.24 10.59
N PHE A 151 -16.70 -1.54 10.73
CA PHE A 151 -17.06 -2.55 9.75
C PHE A 151 -18.39 -3.21 10.09
N MET A 152 -19.07 -3.72 9.06
CA MET A 152 -20.42 -4.27 9.13
C MET A 152 -20.47 -5.68 8.52
N PRO A 153 -19.86 -6.68 9.20
CA PRO A 153 -19.98 -8.07 8.76
C PRO A 153 -21.41 -8.55 8.90
N LYS A 154 -21.79 -9.55 8.09
CA LYS A 154 -23.10 -10.17 8.13
C LYS A 154 -22.99 -11.65 8.54
N PRO A 155 -23.08 -11.97 9.84
CA PRO A 155 -23.07 -13.36 10.32
C PRO A 155 -24.10 -14.24 9.60
N GLY A 156 -23.77 -15.51 9.37
CA GLY A 156 -24.60 -16.43 8.61
C GLY A 156 -24.55 -16.25 7.09
N SER A 157 -23.62 -15.43 6.60
CA SER A 157 -23.32 -15.24 5.18
C SER A 157 -21.81 -15.16 4.95
N ASN A 158 -21.38 -15.14 3.66
CA ASN A 158 -19.99 -14.89 3.31
C ASN A 158 -19.64 -13.40 3.20
N ILE A 159 -20.50 -12.47 3.64
CA ILE A 159 -20.24 -11.03 3.60
C ILE A 159 -19.47 -10.63 4.86
N SER A 160 -18.18 -10.36 4.71
CA SER A 160 -17.29 -9.91 5.79
C SER A 160 -17.39 -8.40 6.07
N ASN A 161 -17.85 -7.61 5.09
CA ASN A 161 -18.17 -6.19 5.26
C ASN A 161 -19.15 -5.72 4.20
N HIS A 162 -20.07 -4.83 4.58
CA HIS A 162 -20.93 -4.08 3.69
C HIS A 162 -20.82 -2.59 4.01
N TYR A 163 -20.12 -1.86 3.17
CA TYR A 163 -20.02 -0.40 3.26
C TYR A 163 -21.06 0.25 2.37
N THR A 164 -21.73 1.27 2.89
CA THR A 164 -22.74 2.06 2.17
C THR A 164 -22.32 3.52 2.10
N LEU A 165 -22.56 4.15 0.94
CA LEU A 165 -22.44 5.59 0.75
C LEU A 165 -23.77 6.11 0.21
N ARG A 166 -24.35 7.14 0.85
CA ARG A 166 -25.69 7.68 0.56
C ARG A 166 -25.69 9.20 0.62
N LYS A 167 -25.12 9.85 -0.42
CA LYS A 167 -25.15 11.30 -0.61
C LYS A 167 -26.29 11.64 -1.57
N GLY A 168 -27.19 12.54 -1.20
CA GLY A 168 -28.34 12.90 -2.03
C GLY A 168 -29.30 11.73 -2.30
N ASN A 169 -29.95 11.76 -3.47
CA ASN A 169 -30.91 10.72 -3.90
C ASN A 169 -30.59 10.24 -5.32
N ALA A 170 -29.52 9.45 -5.46
CA ALA A 170 -29.04 8.99 -6.76
C ALA A 170 -30.12 8.19 -7.56
N PRO A 171 -30.92 7.27 -7.00
CA PRO A 171 -31.91 6.55 -7.76
C PRO A 171 -32.95 7.48 -8.46
N GLU A 172 -33.51 8.42 -7.72
CA GLU A 172 -34.50 9.36 -8.28
C GLU A 172 -33.89 10.27 -9.35
N VAL A 173 -32.64 10.73 -9.12
CA VAL A 173 -31.96 11.62 -10.08
C VAL A 173 -31.57 10.87 -11.35
N LEU A 174 -31.21 9.60 -11.26
CA LEU A 174 -30.90 8.72 -12.39
C LEU A 174 -32.12 8.49 -13.29
N GLU A 175 -33.32 8.39 -12.71
CA GLU A 175 -34.58 8.26 -13.48
C GLU A 175 -34.88 9.52 -14.31
N LYS A 176 -34.43 10.69 -13.87
CA LYS A 176 -34.68 12.00 -14.49
C LYS A 176 -33.52 12.53 -15.34
N ALA A 177 -32.40 11.83 -15.36
CA ALA A 177 -31.20 12.23 -16.10
C ALA A 177 -31.45 12.16 -17.62
N ASP A 178 -30.90 13.11 -18.39
CA ASP A 178 -31.05 13.12 -19.87
C ASP A 178 -30.41 11.88 -20.50
N TYR A 179 -29.26 11.44 -19.93
CA TYR A 179 -28.57 10.21 -20.37
C TYR A 179 -28.10 9.42 -19.16
N VAL A 180 -28.25 8.10 -19.27
CA VAL A 180 -27.74 7.14 -18.28
C VAL A 180 -26.85 6.13 -18.99
N VAL A 181 -25.71 5.85 -18.38
CA VAL A 181 -24.76 4.80 -18.80
C VAL A 181 -24.57 3.83 -17.64
N GLU A 182 -24.80 2.56 -17.89
CA GLU A 182 -24.60 1.48 -16.92
C GLU A 182 -23.72 0.41 -17.53
N ASN A 183 -22.62 0.08 -16.87
CA ASN A 183 -21.69 -0.96 -17.30
C ASN A 183 -21.23 -1.83 -16.13
N LYS A 184 -20.87 -3.07 -16.47
CA LYS A 184 -20.27 -4.03 -15.57
C LYS A 184 -18.81 -4.22 -15.93
N PHE A 185 -17.96 -4.22 -14.91
CA PHE A 185 -16.52 -4.40 -15.05
C PHE A 185 -16.03 -5.53 -14.16
N PHE A 186 -14.99 -6.23 -14.63
CA PHE A 186 -14.29 -7.23 -13.85
C PHE A 186 -12.80 -6.95 -13.82
N VAL A 187 -12.24 -6.92 -12.61
CA VAL A 187 -10.80 -6.80 -12.35
C VAL A 187 -10.35 -8.04 -11.59
N PRO A 188 -9.39 -8.83 -12.12
CA PRO A 188 -8.97 -10.09 -11.51
C PRO A 188 -8.03 -9.88 -10.31
N HIS A 189 -7.79 -10.95 -9.59
CA HIS A 189 -6.69 -11.03 -8.64
C HIS A 189 -5.35 -10.87 -9.35
N VAL A 190 -4.39 -10.20 -8.69
CA VAL A 190 -2.99 -10.14 -9.13
C VAL A 190 -2.06 -10.32 -7.93
N GLN A 191 -0.85 -10.81 -8.19
CA GLN A 191 0.19 -10.92 -7.17
C GLN A 191 1.05 -9.65 -7.16
N HIS A 192 1.49 -9.21 -5.99
CA HIS A 192 2.37 -8.05 -5.79
C HIS A 192 3.75 -8.26 -6.43
N ALA A 193 4.16 -9.51 -6.51
CA ALA A 193 5.43 -9.93 -7.10
C ALA A 193 6.67 -9.19 -6.56
N PRO A 194 6.82 -8.98 -5.21
CA PRO A 194 8.05 -8.42 -4.68
C PRO A 194 9.22 -9.34 -5.00
N ILE A 195 10.39 -8.76 -5.34
CA ILE A 195 11.56 -9.59 -5.67
C ILE A 195 12.04 -10.37 -4.45
N GLU A 196 12.07 -9.74 -3.27
CA GLU A 196 12.27 -10.45 -2.00
C GLU A 196 10.96 -11.13 -1.60
N THR A 197 10.97 -12.47 -1.46
CA THR A 197 9.86 -13.24 -0.89
C THR A 197 9.74 -13.00 0.62
N HIS A 198 8.63 -13.39 1.24
CA HIS A 198 8.49 -13.32 2.69
C HIS A 198 9.51 -14.21 3.39
N THR A 199 10.20 -13.66 4.37
CA THR A 199 11.08 -14.37 5.27
C THR A 199 10.92 -13.85 6.69
N ALA A 200 10.90 -14.75 7.66
CA ALA A 200 10.92 -14.40 9.07
C ALA A 200 11.86 -15.31 9.87
N ILE A 201 12.46 -14.74 10.93
CA ILE A 201 13.26 -15.46 11.92
C ILE A 201 12.69 -15.09 13.29
N ALA A 202 12.40 -16.06 14.14
CA ALA A 202 11.99 -15.84 15.53
C ALA A 202 12.96 -16.53 16.49
N LYS A 203 13.27 -15.87 17.61
CA LYS A 203 14.06 -16.41 18.69
C LYS A 203 13.44 -16.02 20.03
N MET A 204 13.11 -17.01 20.84
CA MET A 204 12.73 -16.82 22.23
C MET A 204 13.99 -17.02 23.10
N ASP A 205 14.38 -16.02 23.88
CA ASP A 205 15.48 -16.15 24.83
C ASP A 205 15.03 -16.83 26.12
N LEU A 206 15.99 -17.30 26.94
CA LEU A 206 15.70 -18.04 28.17
C LEU A 206 14.99 -17.19 29.24
N ASP A 207 15.08 -15.88 29.15
CA ASP A 207 14.41 -14.91 30.00
C ASP A 207 12.99 -14.51 29.48
N GLY A 208 12.55 -15.17 28.41
CA GLY A 208 11.22 -14.98 27.80
C GLY A 208 11.12 -13.77 26.88
N VAL A 209 12.22 -13.17 26.45
CA VAL A 209 12.20 -12.14 25.41
C VAL A 209 12.16 -12.79 24.03
N CYS A 210 11.19 -12.41 23.22
CA CYS A 210 11.05 -12.87 21.85
C CYS A 210 11.55 -11.79 20.87
N THR A 211 12.53 -12.14 20.04
CA THR A 211 13.00 -11.27 18.94
C THR A 211 12.58 -11.88 17.62
N VAL A 212 11.92 -11.07 16.79
CA VAL A 212 11.44 -11.44 15.44
C VAL A 212 12.12 -10.55 14.40
N TRP A 213 12.83 -11.13 13.45
CA TRP A 213 13.27 -10.46 12.23
C TRP A 213 12.27 -10.78 11.13
N ALA A 214 11.68 -9.77 10.53
CA ALA A 214 10.63 -9.96 9.52
C ALA A 214 10.84 -9.05 8.32
N SER A 215 10.61 -9.58 7.11
CA SER A 215 10.52 -8.78 5.90
C SER A 215 9.15 -8.10 5.84
N CYS A 216 8.91 -7.10 6.71
CA CYS A 216 7.61 -6.47 6.88
C CYS A 216 7.65 -4.95 6.72
N GLN A 217 6.49 -4.38 6.33
CA GLN A 217 6.30 -2.94 6.18
C GLN A 217 5.97 -2.23 7.51
N SER A 218 5.64 -2.99 8.54
CA SER A 218 4.92 -2.47 9.70
C SER A 218 5.37 -3.15 11.01
N PRO A 219 6.62 -2.94 11.47
CA PRO A 219 7.17 -3.65 12.63
C PRO A 219 6.28 -3.53 13.89
N TYR A 220 5.72 -2.34 14.15
CA TYR A 220 4.87 -2.12 15.32
C TYR A 220 3.51 -2.80 15.22
N ALA A 221 2.89 -2.82 14.03
CA ALA A 221 1.62 -3.54 13.83
C ALA A 221 1.83 -5.05 13.90
N VAL A 222 2.93 -5.57 13.34
CA VAL A 222 3.32 -6.97 13.48
C VAL A 222 3.56 -7.32 14.94
N ARG A 223 4.28 -6.47 15.70
CA ARG A 223 4.50 -6.67 17.14
C ARG A 223 3.18 -6.75 17.91
N GLN A 224 2.25 -5.83 17.64
CA GLN A 224 0.94 -5.82 18.28
C GLN A 224 0.16 -7.11 17.97
N ALA A 225 0.02 -7.47 16.70
CA ALA A 225 -0.72 -8.66 16.29
C ALA A 225 -0.14 -9.96 16.89
N LEU A 226 1.17 -10.08 16.95
CA LEU A 226 1.85 -11.24 17.55
C LEU A 226 1.73 -11.26 19.07
N SER A 227 1.79 -10.09 19.74
CA SER A 227 1.57 -9.96 21.17
C SER A 227 0.16 -10.43 21.55
N GLU A 228 -0.84 -10.00 20.81
CA GLU A 228 -2.25 -10.38 21.02
C GLU A 228 -2.49 -11.87 20.72
N ALA A 229 -1.93 -12.39 19.62
CA ALA A 229 -2.13 -13.78 19.20
C ALA A 229 -1.46 -14.81 20.13
N PHE A 230 -0.34 -14.48 20.77
CA PHE A 230 0.47 -15.42 21.56
C PHE A 230 0.59 -15.03 23.04
N ASP A 231 -0.13 -14.01 23.50
CA ASP A 231 -0.11 -13.50 24.87
C ASP A 231 1.32 -13.14 25.36
N ILE A 232 2.18 -12.65 24.43
CA ILE A 232 3.52 -12.18 24.76
C ILE A 232 3.45 -10.68 25.09
N PRO A 233 3.84 -10.26 26.32
CA PRO A 233 3.84 -8.84 26.67
C PRO A 233 4.67 -7.99 25.69
N LEU A 234 4.19 -6.81 25.33
CA LEU A 234 4.87 -5.93 24.35
C LEU A 234 6.31 -5.59 24.71
N ASN A 235 6.63 -5.48 26.01
CA ASN A 235 8.00 -5.26 26.48
C ASN A 235 8.88 -6.52 26.45
N LYS A 236 8.34 -7.66 26.04
CA LYS A 236 9.03 -8.92 25.83
C LYS A 236 9.03 -9.35 24.37
N LEU A 237 8.52 -8.50 23.48
CA LEU A 237 8.44 -8.79 22.05
C LEU A 237 9.08 -7.67 21.24
N ARG A 238 10.21 -7.97 20.61
CA ARG A 238 10.91 -7.07 19.70
C ARG A 238 10.74 -7.51 18.27
N VAL A 239 10.35 -6.60 17.38
CA VAL A 239 10.30 -6.83 15.94
C VAL A 239 11.33 -5.95 15.24
N LEU A 240 12.15 -6.58 14.42
CA LEU A 240 13.18 -5.97 13.58
C LEU A 240 12.83 -6.18 12.12
N SER A 241 12.74 -5.10 11.37
CA SER A 241 12.63 -5.14 9.92
C SER A 241 13.88 -4.51 9.33
N PRO A 242 14.86 -5.30 8.87
CA PRO A 242 16.06 -4.76 8.21
C PRO A 242 15.67 -4.19 6.82
N ALA A 243 16.50 -4.34 5.81
CA ALA A 243 16.08 -3.97 4.45
C ALA A 243 14.90 -4.83 3.97
N VAL A 244 13.98 -4.21 3.23
CA VAL A 244 12.83 -4.89 2.60
C VAL A 244 12.91 -4.72 1.09
N GLY A 245 12.90 -5.82 0.37
CA GLY A 245 13.06 -5.93 -1.09
C GLY A 245 11.77 -5.81 -1.88
N GLY A 246 10.98 -4.76 -1.57
CA GLY A 246 9.63 -4.55 -2.11
C GLY A 246 8.54 -5.15 -1.23
N GLY A 247 7.37 -4.55 -1.27
CA GLY A 247 6.20 -5.02 -0.50
C GLY A 247 4.91 -4.71 -1.21
N PHE A 248 4.70 -3.45 -1.62
CA PHE A 248 3.53 -2.97 -2.36
C PHE A 248 2.18 -3.25 -1.68
N GLY A 249 2.23 -3.65 -0.40
CA GLY A 249 1.09 -4.06 0.42
C GLY A 249 1.12 -5.53 0.86
N SER A 250 1.80 -6.45 0.14
CA SER A 250 1.84 -7.86 0.52
C SER A 250 2.47 -8.11 1.91
N LYS A 251 3.39 -7.23 2.32
CA LYS A 251 4.14 -7.33 3.59
C LYS A 251 3.59 -6.40 4.70
N ALA A 252 2.32 -5.98 4.59
CA ALA A 252 1.71 -5.06 5.56
C ALA A 252 1.30 -5.74 6.88
N GLY A 253 0.75 -6.95 6.81
CA GLY A 253 0.31 -7.75 7.96
C GLY A 253 1.29 -8.83 8.38
N THR A 254 0.81 -9.76 9.21
CA THR A 254 1.56 -10.95 9.63
C THR A 254 1.32 -12.10 8.63
N THR A 255 2.37 -12.77 8.22
CA THR A 255 2.31 -13.90 7.28
C THR A 255 3.01 -15.14 7.88
N LEU A 256 4.34 -15.15 7.95
CA LEU A 256 5.15 -16.26 8.46
C LEU A 256 5.38 -16.19 9.96
N GLU A 257 5.39 -14.99 10.51
CA GLU A 257 5.79 -14.69 11.88
C GLU A 257 4.94 -15.49 12.87
N GLY A 258 3.63 -15.56 12.61
CA GLY A 258 2.70 -16.32 13.45
C GLY A 258 2.86 -17.84 13.38
N ILE A 259 3.54 -18.36 12.35
CA ILE A 259 3.86 -19.80 12.23
C ILE A 259 5.09 -20.16 13.06
N ILE A 260 6.12 -19.30 13.07
CA ILE A 260 7.41 -19.62 13.70
C ILE A 260 7.50 -19.23 15.18
N ILE A 261 6.69 -18.29 15.67
CA ILE A 261 6.70 -17.93 17.10
C ILE A 261 6.36 -19.10 18.00
N PRO A 262 5.31 -19.90 17.75
CA PRO A 262 5.02 -21.08 18.55
C PRO A 262 6.19 -22.06 18.62
N LEU A 263 6.89 -22.26 17.52
CA LEU A 263 8.10 -23.10 17.49
C LEU A 263 9.23 -22.48 18.32
N ALA A 264 9.43 -21.15 18.24
CA ALA A 264 10.45 -20.46 19.05
C ALA A 264 10.15 -20.53 20.56
N MET A 265 8.88 -20.46 20.95
CA MET A 265 8.44 -20.63 22.35
C MET A 265 8.77 -22.03 22.88
N ARG A 266 8.69 -23.06 22.04
CA ARG A 266 8.98 -24.46 22.39
C ARG A 266 10.47 -24.79 22.39
N HIS A 267 11.30 -23.97 21.67
CA HIS A 267 12.75 -24.17 21.52
C HIS A 267 13.56 -22.93 21.96
N PRO A 268 13.49 -22.51 23.24
CA PRO A 268 14.19 -21.33 23.74
C PRO A 268 15.70 -21.35 23.43
N GLY A 269 16.26 -20.20 23.09
CA GLY A 269 17.67 -20.02 22.75
C GLY A 269 18.06 -20.47 21.33
N ARG A 270 17.11 -20.98 20.53
CA ARG A 270 17.32 -21.37 19.12
C ARG A 270 16.60 -20.42 18.18
N PRO A 271 17.30 -19.74 17.25
CA PRO A 271 16.63 -19.01 16.19
C PRO A 271 15.94 -19.98 15.22
N ILE A 272 14.74 -19.64 14.78
CA ILE A 272 13.95 -20.43 13.83
C ILE A 272 13.63 -19.58 12.62
N LYS A 273 13.99 -20.06 11.43
CA LYS A 273 13.79 -19.38 10.15
C LYS A 273 12.77 -20.11 9.30
N LEU A 274 11.91 -19.32 8.64
CA LEU A 274 10.99 -19.75 7.58
C LEU A 274 11.07 -18.76 6.43
N THR A 275 11.28 -19.27 5.20
CA THR A 275 11.33 -18.49 3.97
C THR A 275 10.33 -19.06 2.98
N TYR A 276 9.52 -18.22 2.35
CA TYR A 276 8.66 -18.63 1.24
C TYR A 276 9.47 -18.81 -0.05
N SER A 277 9.20 -19.88 -0.78
CA SER A 277 9.58 -19.99 -2.19
C SER A 277 8.79 -18.97 -3.03
N ARG A 278 9.14 -18.84 -4.31
CA ARG A 278 8.36 -17.99 -5.22
C ARG A 278 6.93 -18.53 -5.41
N GLU A 279 6.78 -19.85 -5.47
CA GLU A 279 5.47 -20.50 -5.56
C GLU A 279 4.64 -20.27 -4.30
N ASP A 280 5.26 -20.33 -3.12
CA ASP A 280 4.61 -19.98 -1.86
C ASP A 280 4.13 -18.53 -1.86
N GLU A 281 4.95 -17.60 -2.35
CA GLU A 281 4.60 -16.18 -2.45
C GLU A 281 3.33 -15.96 -3.28
N PHE A 282 3.20 -16.67 -4.42
CA PHE A 282 2.03 -16.58 -5.30
C PHE A 282 0.76 -17.20 -4.70
N GLN A 283 0.89 -18.22 -3.87
CA GLN A 283 -0.24 -18.98 -3.35
C GLN A 283 -0.67 -18.60 -1.94
N ASN A 284 0.26 -18.05 -1.12
CA ASN A 284 0.07 -17.94 0.32
C ASN A 284 0.36 -16.54 0.90
N ALA A 285 1.02 -15.65 0.18
CA ALA A 285 1.07 -14.24 0.53
C ALA A 285 -0.24 -13.55 0.10
N TYR A 286 -0.46 -12.32 0.58
CA TYR A 286 -1.61 -11.55 0.12
C TYR A 286 -1.59 -11.35 -1.39
N VAL A 287 -2.78 -11.40 -1.99
CA VAL A 287 -3.02 -11.05 -3.39
C VAL A 287 -3.94 -9.83 -3.46
N ARG A 288 -3.88 -9.03 -4.53
CA ARG A 288 -4.88 -8.00 -4.78
C ARG A 288 -6.24 -8.65 -4.95
N GLN A 289 -7.25 -8.14 -4.26
CA GLN A 289 -8.63 -8.62 -4.38
C GLN A 289 -9.16 -8.46 -5.81
N GLY A 290 -9.92 -9.43 -6.27
CA GLY A 290 -10.73 -9.30 -7.48
C GLY A 290 -11.94 -8.39 -7.23
N LEU A 291 -12.42 -7.70 -8.27
CA LEU A 291 -13.57 -6.80 -8.18
C LEU A 291 -14.57 -7.08 -9.31
N HIS A 292 -15.83 -7.33 -8.94
CA HIS A 292 -16.97 -7.17 -9.83
C HIS A 292 -17.62 -5.81 -9.53
N ALA A 293 -17.64 -4.91 -10.51
CA ALA A 293 -18.21 -3.58 -10.35
C ALA A 293 -19.37 -3.37 -11.34
N THR A 294 -20.51 -2.90 -10.82
CA THR A 294 -21.59 -2.31 -11.64
C THR A 294 -21.59 -0.82 -11.38
N ILE A 295 -21.44 -0.02 -12.44
CA ILE A 295 -21.33 1.45 -12.34
C ILE A 295 -22.39 2.07 -13.24
N LYS A 296 -23.31 2.83 -12.62
CA LYS A 296 -24.39 3.55 -13.29
C LYS A 296 -24.19 5.05 -13.09
N THR A 297 -24.11 5.80 -14.18
CA THR A 297 -23.84 7.24 -14.18
C THR A 297 -24.88 7.97 -15.00
N GLY A 298 -25.52 8.97 -14.40
CA GLY A 298 -26.51 9.84 -15.04
C GLY A 298 -25.96 11.26 -15.25
N VAL A 299 -26.18 11.80 -16.43
CA VAL A 299 -25.72 13.15 -16.84
C VAL A 299 -26.83 13.97 -17.49
N ASN A 300 -26.68 15.28 -17.45
CA ASN A 300 -27.54 16.19 -18.26
C ASN A 300 -26.92 16.40 -19.67
N LYS A 301 -27.66 17.14 -20.53
CA LYS A 301 -27.24 17.47 -21.90
C LYS A 301 -25.94 18.28 -21.97
N ASP A 302 -25.61 19.04 -20.92
CA ASP A 302 -24.41 19.88 -20.85
C ASP A 302 -23.19 19.10 -20.36
N GLY A 303 -23.33 17.80 -20.10
CA GLY A 303 -22.23 16.93 -19.64
C GLY A 303 -21.99 16.97 -18.12
N LYS A 304 -22.81 17.66 -17.32
CA LYS A 304 -22.70 17.61 -15.86
C LYS A 304 -23.20 16.27 -15.34
N ILE A 305 -22.37 15.57 -14.58
CA ILE A 305 -22.74 14.34 -13.88
C ILE A 305 -23.67 14.71 -12.72
N LEU A 306 -24.88 14.17 -12.74
CA LEU A 306 -25.91 14.45 -11.76
C LEU A 306 -25.93 13.41 -10.64
N ALA A 307 -25.71 12.15 -10.99
CA ALA A 307 -25.75 11.05 -10.05
C ALA A 307 -24.89 9.87 -10.48
N VAL A 308 -24.39 9.13 -9.50
CA VAL A 308 -23.78 7.80 -9.67
C VAL A 308 -24.40 6.80 -8.70
N HIS A 309 -24.59 5.57 -9.16
CA HIS A 309 -24.98 4.43 -8.34
C HIS A 309 -24.06 3.25 -8.65
N ASN A 310 -23.27 2.85 -7.66
CA ASN A 310 -22.23 1.84 -7.80
C ASN A 310 -22.54 0.63 -6.92
N GLU A 311 -22.30 -0.56 -7.45
CA GLU A 311 -22.22 -1.81 -6.68
C GLU A 311 -20.86 -2.44 -6.90
N PHE A 312 -20.13 -2.65 -5.81
CA PHE A 312 -18.80 -3.26 -5.78
C PHE A 312 -18.83 -4.55 -4.96
N ILE A 313 -18.45 -5.67 -5.58
CA ILE A 313 -18.35 -6.97 -4.93
C ILE A 313 -16.89 -7.40 -5.01
N TRP A 314 -16.20 -7.34 -3.87
CA TRP A 314 -14.80 -7.68 -3.73
C TRP A 314 -14.64 -9.14 -3.35
N ASP A 315 -13.86 -9.88 -4.13
CA ASP A 315 -13.45 -11.23 -3.80
C ASP A 315 -12.29 -11.17 -2.80
N GLY A 316 -12.61 -11.27 -1.53
CA GLY A 316 -11.65 -11.15 -0.44
C GLY A 316 -10.84 -12.41 -0.17
N GLY A 317 -11.19 -13.53 -0.82
CA GLY A 317 -10.55 -14.82 -0.55
C GLY A 317 -10.94 -15.41 0.80
N ALA A 318 -10.12 -16.32 1.30
CA ALA A 318 -10.43 -17.13 2.47
C ALA A 318 -10.38 -16.36 3.81
N TYR A 319 -9.69 -15.24 3.87
CA TYR A 319 -9.55 -14.38 5.07
C TYR A 319 -9.55 -12.93 4.68
N ASN A 320 -10.20 -12.07 5.47
CA ASN A 320 -10.49 -10.68 5.11
C ASN A 320 -9.99 -9.64 6.12
N GLU A 321 -8.94 -9.95 6.87
CA GLU A 321 -8.38 -9.05 7.89
C GLU A 321 -8.09 -7.61 7.38
N TYR A 322 -7.64 -7.46 6.13
CA TYR A 322 -7.47 -6.17 5.43
C TYR A 322 -8.58 -5.89 4.41
N GLY A 323 -9.18 -6.93 3.86
CA GLY A 323 -10.15 -6.86 2.78
C GLY A 323 -11.36 -5.99 3.11
N VAL A 324 -11.83 -6.07 4.36
CA VAL A 324 -12.95 -5.24 4.86
C VAL A 324 -12.67 -3.74 4.71
N ASN A 325 -11.41 -3.30 4.93
CA ASN A 325 -11.03 -1.89 4.81
C ASN A 325 -10.80 -1.47 3.36
N ILE A 326 -10.38 -2.38 2.47
CA ILE A 326 -10.28 -2.11 1.02
C ILE A 326 -11.66 -1.80 0.45
N ALA A 327 -12.66 -2.64 0.75
CA ALA A 327 -14.04 -2.42 0.32
C ALA A 327 -14.61 -1.09 0.85
N LYS A 328 -14.32 -0.74 2.11
CA LYS A 328 -14.70 0.55 2.70
C LYS A 328 -14.01 1.71 1.98
N ALA A 329 -12.69 1.61 1.74
CA ALA A 329 -11.90 2.67 1.12
C ALA A 329 -12.35 2.95 -0.32
N ALA A 330 -12.59 1.92 -1.12
CA ALA A 330 -13.17 2.06 -2.44
C ALA A 330 -14.58 2.67 -2.38
N GLY A 331 -15.38 2.27 -1.40
CA GLY A 331 -16.74 2.78 -1.24
C GLY A 331 -16.80 4.29 -1.00
N TYR A 332 -15.98 4.84 -0.07
CA TYR A 332 -16.01 6.28 0.18
C TYR A 332 -15.38 7.11 -0.96
N ALA A 333 -14.51 6.53 -1.77
CA ALA A 333 -13.87 7.19 -2.89
C ALA A 333 -14.58 6.98 -4.24
N SER A 334 -15.73 6.31 -4.24
CA SER A 334 -16.43 5.79 -5.44
C SER A 334 -17.00 6.83 -6.39
N ALA A 335 -17.04 8.11 -5.99
CA ALA A 335 -17.35 9.22 -6.90
C ALA A 335 -16.23 9.48 -7.93
N GLY A 336 -15.01 8.94 -7.71
CA GLY A 336 -13.83 9.40 -8.42
C GLY A 336 -13.49 10.86 -8.08
N PRO A 337 -12.51 11.48 -8.75
CA PRO A 337 -12.09 12.86 -8.47
C PRO A 337 -13.09 13.89 -9.07
N TYR A 338 -14.38 13.64 -8.92
CA TYR A 338 -15.47 14.42 -9.53
C TYR A 338 -16.40 15.00 -8.46
N ASP A 339 -16.89 16.23 -8.71
CA ASP A 339 -17.88 16.89 -7.88
C ASP A 339 -19.28 16.46 -8.31
N ILE A 340 -19.84 15.47 -7.59
CA ILE A 340 -21.12 14.85 -7.87
C ILE A 340 -22.06 15.03 -6.67
N GLU A 341 -23.25 15.55 -6.91
CA GLU A 341 -24.21 15.84 -5.84
C GLU A 341 -24.86 14.58 -5.27
N ASN A 342 -25.14 13.58 -6.12
CA ASN A 342 -25.86 12.39 -5.72
C ASN A 342 -25.00 11.14 -5.94
N VAL A 343 -24.56 10.51 -4.84
CA VAL A 343 -23.65 9.36 -4.86
C VAL A 343 -24.21 8.26 -3.97
N TRP A 344 -24.58 7.13 -4.58
CA TRP A 344 -24.96 5.91 -3.88
C TRP A 344 -23.98 4.80 -4.23
N THR A 345 -23.47 4.14 -3.22
CA THR A 345 -22.55 3.00 -3.39
C THR A 345 -22.80 1.95 -2.34
N ASP A 346 -22.89 0.71 -2.80
CA ASP A 346 -22.84 -0.49 -2.00
C ASP A 346 -21.51 -1.21 -2.31
N SER A 347 -20.68 -1.43 -1.30
CA SER A 347 -19.37 -2.08 -1.45
C SER A 347 -19.27 -3.25 -0.48
N TYR A 348 -19.26 -4.46 -1.02
CA TYR A 348 -19.26 -5.72 -0.29
C TYR A 348 -17.87 -6.36 -0.33
N CYS A 349 -17.33 -6.75 0.82
CA CYS A 349 -16.20 -7.67 0.90
C CYS A 349 -16.74 -9.06 1.18
N VAL A 350 -16.35 -10.04 0.37
CA VAL A 350 -16.97 -11.37 0.38
C VAL A 350 -15.91 -12.45 0.52
N TYR A 351 -16.14 -13.39 1.43
CA TYR A 351 -15.31 -14.60 1.55
C TYR A 351 -15.53 -15.55 0.38
N THR A 352 -14.43 -16.11 -0.10
CA THR A 352 -14.38 -17.21 -1.06
C THR A 352 -13.28 -18.20 -0.67
N ASN A 353 -13.21 -19.35 -1.34
CA ASN A 353 -12.12 -20.31 -1.13
C ASN A 353 -10.90 -20.01 -2.05
N HIS A 354 -10.63 -18.73 -2.28
CA HIS A 354 -9.46 -18.25 -3.01
C HIS A 354 -8.31 -17.86 -2.05
N PRO A 355 -7.08 -17.63 -2.55
CA PRO A 355 -5.99 -17.06 -1.76
C PRO A 355 -6.40 -15.75 -1.07
N VAL A 356 -5.72 -15.44 0.03
CA VAL A 356 -6.09 -14.32 0.91
C VAL A 356 -5.95 -12.97 0.20
N GLY A 357 -7.07 -12.27 0.05
CA GLY A 357 -7.11 -10.93 -0.49
C GLY A 357 -6.58 -9.89 0.51
N GLY A 358 -5.63 -9.06 0.07
CA GLY A 358 -4.99 -8.06 0.91
C GLY A 358 -4.69 -6.75 0.21
N PRO A 359 -4.01 -5.81 0.92
CA PRO A 359 -3.71 -4.51 0.37
C PRO A 359 -2.74 -4.61 -0.81
N TYR A 360 -3.07 -3.97 -1.92
CA TYR A 360 -2.19 -3.75 -3.05
C TYR A 360 -2.09 -2.25 -3.33
N ARG A 361 -0.97 -1.77 -3.86
CA ARG A 361 -0.73 -0.37 -4.22
C ARG A 361 -1.94 0.27 -4.88
N GLY A 362 -2.54 1.29 -4.24
CA GLY A 362 -3.81 1.91 -4.65
C GLY A 362 -5.01 1.56 -3.75
N PHE A 363 -4.99 0.41 -3.05
CA PHE A 363 -5.95 0.04 -2.00
C PHE A 363 -7.41 0.12 -2.46
N GLY A 364 -7.75 -0.56 -3.57
CA GLY A 364 -9.09 -0.60 -4.18
C GLY A 364 -9.37 0.52 -5.20
N MET A 365 -8.56 1.60 -5.18
CA MET A 365 -8.80 2.72 -6.10
C MET A 365 -8.48 2.37 -7.55
N CYS A 366 -7.43 1.60 -7.80
CA CYS A 366 -7.04 1.22 -9.17
C CYS A 366 -8.14 0.40 -9.84
N GLU A 367 -8.73 -0.53 -9.09
CA GLU A 367 -9.75 -1.45 -9.57
C GLU A 367 -11.05 -0.72 -9.93
N MET A 368 -11.54 0.15 -9.03
CA MET A 368 -12.80 0.86 -9.30
C MET A 368 -12.65 1.94 -10.37
N HIS A 369 -11.48 2.63 -10.44
CA HIS A 369 -11.26 3.66 -11.46
C HIS A 369 -11.20 3.09 -12.87
N PHE A 370 -10.81 1.80 -13.03
CA PHE A 370 -10.89 1.13 -14.32
C PHE A 370 -12.29 1.22 -14.94
N GLY A 371 -13.33 1.08 -14.13
CA GLY A 371 -14.71 1.23 -14.59
C GLY A 371 -15.17 2.69 -14.65
N ILE A 372 -14.89 3.48 -13.62
CA ILE A 372 -15.34 4.88 -13.53
C ILE A 372 -14.85 5.69 -14.72
N GLU A 373 -13.55 5.64 -15.02
CA GLU A 373 -12.93 6.45 -16.07
C GLU A 373 -13.33 6.01 -17.49
N GLN A 374 -13.65 4.72 -17.69
CA GLN A 374 -14.23 4.26 -18.94
C GLN A 374 -15.68 4.75 -19.11
N ASN A 375 -16.50 4.74 -18.04
CA ASN A 375 -17.85 5.30 -18.09
C ASN A 375 -17.83 6.78 -18.45
N ILE A 376 -16.88 7.56 -17.93
CA ILE A 376 -16.69 8.98 -18.26
C ILE A 376 -16.46 9.15 -19.77
N ASP A 377 -15.58 8.34 -20.38
CA ASP A 377 -15.31 8.41 -21.82
C ASP A 377 -16.51 7.95 -22.68
N ILE A 378 -17.26 6.94 -22.22
CA ILE A 378 -18.47 6.48 -22.89
C ILE A 378 -19.52 7.61 -22.91
N ILE A 379 -19.67 8.33 -21.80
CA ILE A 379 -20.57 9.48 -21.69
C ILE A 379 -20.11 10.61 -22.61
N ALA A 380 -18.81 10.95 -22.62
CA ALA A 380 -18.25 11.96 -23.51
C ALA A 380 -18.61 11.67 -24.97
N LYS A 381 -18.41 10.40 -25.40
CA LYS A 381 -18.77 9.96 -26.75
C LYS A 381 -20.26 10.07 -27.02
N LYS A 382 -21.12 9.74 -26.06
CA LYS A 382 -22.59 9.82 -26.19
C LYS A 382 -23.09 11.26 -26.34
N LEU A 383 -22.38 12.21 -25.72
CA LEU A 383 -22.67 13.65 -25.78
C LEU A 383 -21.97 14.38 -26.94
N ASP A 384 -21.14 13.69 -27.72
CA ASP A 384 -20.30 14.24 -28.76
C ASP A 384 -19.33 15.35 -28.27
N ILE A 385 -18.82 15.20 -27.04
CA ILE A 385 -17.77 16.05 -26.44
C ILE A 385 -16.49 15.26 -26.27
N THR A 386 -15.38 15.96 -26.07
CA THR A 386 -14.09 15.27 -25.88
C THR A 386 -13.96 14.66 -24.48
N PRO A 387 -13.15 13.58 -24.34
CA PRO A 387 -12.80 13.03 -23.03
C PRO A 387 -12.20 14.05 -22.06
N VAL A 388 -11.53 15.07 -22.57
CA VAL A 388 -10.96 16.18 -21.80
C VAL A 388 -12.05 17.10 -21.28
N GLU A 389 -13.03 17.45 -22.15
CA GLU A 389 -14.08 18.39 -21.81
C GLU A 389 -14.99 17.89 -20.68
N ILE A 390 -15.38 16.61 -20.70
CA ILE A 390 -16.22 16.08 -19.63
C ILE A 390 -15.49 16.10 -18.27
N ARG A 391 -14.16 15.91 -18.28
CA ARG A 391 -13.31 16.00 -17.07
C ARG A 391 -13.14 17.45 -16.59
N ARG A 392 -13.08 18.42 -17.52
CA ARG A 392 -13.10 19.85 -17.19
C ARG A 392 -14.41 20.26 -16.52
N ILE A 393 -15.56 19.80 -17.03
CA ILE A 393 -16.89 20.12 -16.50
C ILE A 393 -17.05 19.59 -15.07
N ASN A 394 -16.63 18.34 -14.80
CA ASN A 394 -16.97 17.61 -13.59
C ASN A 394 -15.83 17.47 -12.59
N GLY A 395 -14.58 17.66 -13.03
CA GLY A 395 -13.40 17.45 -12.20
C GLY A 395 -13.38 18.35 -10.98
N MET A 396 -12.97 17.78 -9.86
CA MET A 396 -12.91 18.43 -8.54
C MET A 396 -12.16 19.76 -8.58
N ARG A 397 -12.73 20.76 -7.92
CA ARG A 397 -12.16 22.10 -7.68
C ARG A 397 -12.26 22.48 -6.21
N PRO A 398 -11.50 23.47 -5.74
CA PRO A 398 -11.76 24.08 -4.43
C PRO A 398 -13.22 24.54 -4.31
N GLY A 399 -13.85 24.19 -3.19
CA GLY A 399 -15.29 24.42 -2.92
C GLY A 399 -16.22 23.29 -3.37
N GLY A 400 -15.75 22.36 -4.21
CA GLY A 400 -16.50 21.14 -4.57
C GLY A 400 -16.59 20.14 -3.41
N THR A 401 -17.47 19.16 -3.53
CA THR A 401 -17.73 18.19 -2.46
C THR A 401 -17.45 16.75 -2.90
N THR A 402 -16.77 16.01 -2.04
CA THR A 402 -16.49 14.57 -2.26
C THR A 402 -17.78 13.73 -2.16
N GLY A 403 -17.69 12.45 -2.53
CA GLY A 403 -18.81 11.50 -2.33
C GLY A 403 -19.26 11.38 -0.87
N THR A 404 -18.38 11.64 0.10
CA THR A 404 -18.72 11.63 1.53
C THR A 404 -19.32 12.93 2.03
N GLY A 405 -19.34 13.99 1.22
CA GLY A 405 -19.84 15.32 1.60
C GLY A 405 -18.77 16.27 2.14
N GLU A 406 -17.50 15.85 2.20
CA GLU A 406 -16.38 16.71 2.57
C GLU A 406 -16.20 17.82 1.53
N VAL A 407 -16.04 19.06 2.01
CA VAL A 407 -15.73 20.22 1.15
C VAL A 407 -14.23 20.27 0.89
N VAL A 408 -13.85 20.22 -0.37
CA VAL A 408 -12.45 20.24 -0.81
C VAL A 408 -11.92 21.68 -0.77
N SER A 409 -10.89 21.90 0.03
CA SER A 409 -10.21 23.22 0.15
C SER A 409 -9.14 23.43 -0.94
N VAL A 410 -8.46 22.35 -1.35
CA VAL A 410 -7.33 22.41 -2.30
C VAL A 410 -7.45 21.26 -3.31
N SER A 411 -7.34 21.57 -4.60
CA SER A 411 -7.33 20.57 -5.68
C SER A 411 -6.50 21.07 -6.86
N GLY A 412 -5.43 20.37 -7.20
CA GLY A 412 -4.63 20.59 -8.41
C GLY A 412 -5.09 19.77 -9.61
N LEU A 413 -6.27 19.13 -9.56
CA LEU A 413 -6.73 18.22 -10.62
C LEU A 413 -6.79 18.89 -11.98
N GLN A 414 -7.36 20.12 -12.06
CA GLN A 414 -7.51 20.83 -13.33
C GLN A 414 -6.14 21.23 -13.91
N GLU A 415 -5.21 21.66 -13.07
CA GLU A 415 -3.84 21.98 -13.49
C GLU A 415 -3.12 20.74 -14.03
N CYS A 416 -3.25 19.60 -13.33
CA CYS A 416 -2.74 18.31 -13.78
C CYS A 416 -3.34 17.90 -15.13
N LEU A 417 -4.66 18.10 -15.32
CA LEU A 417 -5.35 17.78 -16.57
C LEU A 417 -4.78 18.58 -17.73
N GLU A 418 -4.67 19.90 -17.59
CA GLU A 418 -4.16 20.78 -18.67
C GLU A 418 -2.69 20.45 -18.99
N GLN A 419 -1.87 20.13 -17.97
CA GLN A 419 -0.48 19.76 -18.19
C GLN A 419 -0.36 18.46 -18.98
N VAL A 420 -1.14 17.43 -18.61
CA VAL A 420 -1.12 16.13 -19.30
C VAL A 420 -1.68 16.24 -20.71
N VAL A 421 -2.75 16.98 -20.94
CA VAL A 421 -3.32 17.25 -22.28
C VAL A 421 -2.26 17.84 -23.21
N LYS A 422 -1.47 18.77 -22.70
CA LYS A 422 -0.38 19.40 -23.44
C LYS A 422 0.76 18.41 -23.72
N ASP A 423 1.23 17.68 -22.70
CA ASP A 423 2.42 16.82 -22.78
C ASP A 423 2.20 15.58 -23.67
N ILE A 424 0.95 15.03 -23.69
CA ILE A 424 0.58 13.91 -24.57
C ILE A 424 0.12 14.41 -25.96
N GLU A 425 0.04 15.73 -26.17
CA GLU A 425 -0.56 16.33 -27.36
C GLU A 425 -1.97 15.73 -27.66
N PHE A 426 -2.86 15.71 -26.64
CA PHE A 426 -4.16 15.06 -26.76
C PHE A 426 -4.97 15.68 -27.92
N GLY A 427 -5.61 14.80 -28.73
CA GLY A 427 -6.34 15.21 -29.93
C GLY A 427 -5.50 15.32 -31.20
N LYS A 428 -4.16 15.34 -31.12
CA LYS A 428 -3.30 15.26 -32.30
C LYS A 428 -3.19 13.81 -32.74
N LYS A 429 -3.69 13.51 -33.93
CA LYS A 429 -3.58 12.17 -34.54
C LYS A 429 -2.14 11.86 -34.94
N VAL A 430 -1.64 10.71 -34.54
CA VAL A 430 -0.36 10.17 -34.96
C VAL A 430 -0.59 9.11 -36.02
N LYS A 431 0.15 9.17 -37.12
CA LYS A 431 0.09 8.16 -38.19
C LYS A 431 1.26 7.18 -38.04
N THR A 432 1.00 5.94 -38.35
CA THR A 432 2.04 4.90 -38.47
C THR A 432 2.19 4.48 -39.92
N ASP A 433 3.42 4.10 -40.32
CA ASP A 433 3.71 3.61 -41.67
C ASP A 433 3.25 2.14 -41.87
N LYS A 434 2.84 1.46 -40.81
CA LYS A 434 2.39 0.06 -40.83
C LYS A 434 0.86 -0.01 -40.87
N PRO A 435 0.24 -0.54 -41.97
CA PRO A 435 -1.21 -0.49 -42.16
C PRO A 435 -2.03 -1.26 -41.12
N HIS A 436 -1.42 -2.26 -40.45
CA HIS A 436 -2.08 -3.07 -39.39
C HIS A 436 -1.85 -2.51 -37.97
N LYS A 437 -1.16 -1.36 -37.85
CA LYS A 437 -0.92 -0.71 -36.58
C LYS A 437 -1.66 0.62 -36.48
N VAL A 438 -2.35 0.82 -35.37
CA VAL A 438 -3.15 2.03 -35.12
C VAL A 438 -2.73 2.64 -33.78
N ILE A 439 -2.49 3.95 -33.79
CA ILE A 439 -2.13 4.70 -32.58
C ILE A 439 -3.37 5.37 -32.02
N GLY A 440 -3.56 5.25 -30.72
CA GLY A 440 -4.61 5.93 -29.98
C GLY A 440 -4.08 6.57 -28.71
N LYS A 441 -4.83 7.59 -28.24
CA LYS A 441 -4.53 8.33 -27.00
C LYS A 441 -5.69 8.27 -26.04
N GLY A 442 -5.40 7.92 -24.79
CA GLY A 442 -6.38 7.90 -23.71
C GLY A 442 -5.96 8.79 -22.56
N ILE A 443 -6.93 9.25 -21.80
CA ILE A 443 -6.71 10.05 -20.61
C ILE A 443 -7.56 9.53 -19.46
N ALA A 444 -7.03 9.58 -18.25
CA ALA A 444 -7.77 9.23 -17.05
C ALA A 444 -7.34 10.10 -15.88
N CYS A 445 -8.31 10.46 -15.04
CA CYS A 445 -8.08 11.10 -13.76
C CYS A 445 -8.03 10.05 -12.64
N GLY A 446 -7.35 10.39 -11.55
CA GLY A 446 -7.32 9.55 -10.37
C GLY A 446 -7.14 10.36 -9.10
N TRP A 447 -7.59 9.81 -8.02
CA TRP A 447 -7.34 10.34 -6.70
C TRP A 447 -7.14 9.22 -5.68
N LYS A 448 -6.50 9.55 -4.59
CA LYS A 448 -6.42 8.67 -3.44
C LYS A 448 -6.17 9.48 -2.17
N ALA A 449 -6.79 9.05 -1.08
CA ALA A 449 -6.51 9.56 0.25
C ALA A 449 -5.79 8.51 1.10
N PRO A 450 -4.96 8.89 2.08
CA PRO A 450 -4.46 7.97 3.09
C PRO A 450 -5.63 7.37 3.89
N SER A 451 -5.84 6.06 3.78
CA SER A 451 -6.84 5.34 4.57
C SER A 451 -6.23 4.94 5.91
N MET A 452 -6.38 5.79 6.93
CA MET A 452 -5.77 5.63 8.25
C MET A 452 -6.82 5.63 9.35
N PRO A 453 -6.61 4.93 10.49
CA PRO A 453 -7.41 5.16 11.68
C PRO A 453 -7.07 6.53 12.30
N ASN A 454 -7.99 7.05 13.10
CA ASN A 454 -7.85 8.38 13.73
C ASN A 454 -6.64 8.50 14.67
N ASN A 455 -6.09 7.37 15.13
CA ASN A 455 -4.94 7.31 16.03
C ASN A 455 -3.64 6.83 15.34
N ALA A 456 -3.55 6.91 14.02
CA ALA A 456 -2.35 6.53 13.27
C ALA A 456 -1.19 7.50 13.56
N ALA A 457 -0.51 7.30 14.68
CA ALA A 457 0.58 8.14 15.16
C ALA A 457 1.90 7.84 14.45
N SER A 458 2.75 8.85 14.40
CA SER A 458 4.17 8.79 14.03
C SER A 458 5.01 9.50 15.08
N SER A 459 6.23 9.02 15.33
CA SER A 459 7.16 9.63 16.27
C SER A 459 8.59 9.60 15.73
N ALA A 460 9.41 10.56 16.14
CA ALA A 460 10.81 10.65 15.81
C ALA A 460 11.64 11.20 16.98
N ILE A 461 12.90 10.80 17.04
CA ILE A 461 13.89 11.32 17.99
C ILE A 461 15.14 11.69 17.22
N ILE A 462 15.70 12.88 17.49
CA ILE A 462 16.99 13.31 16.98
C ILE A 462 17.93 13.49 18.17
N LYS A 463 19.07 12.80 18.13
CA LYS A 463 20.16 12.94 19.10
C LYS A 463 21.36 13.58 18.41
N LEU A 464 21.85 14.70 18.93
CA LEU A 464 23.08 15.33 18.45
C LEU A 464 24.31 14.66 19.09
N ASN A 465 25.38 14.53 18.31
CA ASN A 465 26.67 14.02 18.75
C ASN A 465 27.65 15.18 18.97
N GLU A 466 28.75 14.89 19.67
CA GLU A 466 29.80 15.83 20.09
C GLU A 466 30.47 16.57 18.92
N ASP A 467 30.44 15.99 17.73
CA ASP A 467 31.02 16.57 16.50
C ASP A 467 30.00 17.37 15.69
N GLY A 468 28.77 17.56 16.20
CA GLY A 468 27.65 18.23 15.51
C GLY A 468 26.97 17.36 14.44
N SER A 469 27.27 16.07 14.37
CA SER A 469 26.48 15.11 13.59
C SER A 469 25.23 14.69 14.36
N ALA A 470 24.30 13.96 13.73
CA ALA A 470 23.05 13.56 14.34
C ALA A 470 22.69 12.10 14.11
N HIS A 471 22.02 11.50 15.08
CA HIS A 471 21.28 10.26 14.90
C HIS A 471 19.77 10.56 14.82
N LEU A 472 19.13 10.15 13.75
CA LEU A 472 17.69 10.17 13.56
C LEU A 472 17.11 8.78 13.82
N LEU A 473 16.23 8.66 14.81
CA LEU A 473 15.52 7.43 15.15
C LEU A 473 14.06 7.60 14.76
N VAL A 474 13.57 6.77 13.83
CA VAL A 474 12.18 6.79 13.32
C VAL A 474 11.84 5.41 12.81
N SER A 475 10.61 4.92 13.02
CA SER A 475 10.19 3.59 12.52
C SER A 475 9.54 3.62 11.13
N ALA A 476 9.75 4.68 10.35
CA ALA A 476 9.28 4.82 8.97
C ALA A 476 10.03 3.84 8.05
N GLN A 477 9.58 2.57 8.03
CA GLN A 477 10.29 1.48 7.34
C GLN A 477 10.49 1.79 5.85
N ASP A 478 11.75 1.78 5.39
CA ASP A 478 12.08 1.83 3.97
C ASP A 478 11.87 0.45 3.35
N ILE A 479 10.99 0.37 2.34
CA ILE A 479 10.68 -0.85 1.59
C ILE A 479 11.15 -0.76 0.13
N GLY A 480 12.05 0.19 -0.14
CA GLY A 480 12.60 0.50 -1.46
C GLY A 480 12.28 1.91 -1.98
N GLN A 481 11.25 2.57 -1.42
CA GLN A 481 10.76 3.88 -1.86
C GLN A 481 11.69 5.06 -1.53
N GLY A 482 12.68 4.89 -0.62
CA GLY A 482 13.63 5.92 -0.28
C GLY A 482 13.21 6.81 0.88
N SER A 483 12.34 6.35 1.78
CA SER A 483 11.89 7.11 2.95
C SER A 483 13.04 7.49 3.87
N ASP A 484 14.04 6.63 4.07
CA ASP A 484 15.23 6.93 4.87
C ASP A 484 15.94 8.20 4.39
N THR A 485 16.06 8.35 3.07
CA THR A 485 16.66 9.54 2.45
C THR A 485 15.80 10.77 2.66
N VAL A 486 14.49 10.66 2.47
CA VAL A 486 13.56 11.80 2.64
C VAL A 486 13.50 12.25 4.11
N MET A 487 13.43 11.31 5.07
CA MET A 487 13.46 11.64 6.50
C MET A 487 14.76 12.36 6.89
N THR A 488 15.90 11.84 6.39
CA THR A 488 17.21 12.49 6.59
C THR A 488 17.24 13.89 5.99
N GLN A 489 16.66 14.08 4.82
CA GLN A 489 16.59 15.36 4.10
C GLN A 489 15.74 16.41 4.84
N ILE A 490 14.61 15.99 5.43
CA ILE A 490 13.76 16.85 6.28
C ILE A 490 14.53 17.31 7.52
N ALA A 491 15.19 16.39 8.23
CA ALA A 491 16.00 16.74 9.41
C ALA A 491 17.17 17.66 9.07
N ALA A 492 17.85 17.39 7.95
CA ALA A 492 18.98 18.20 7.45
C ALA A 492 18.56 19.64 7.11
N GLU A 493 17.39 19.83 6.49
CA GLU A 493 16.85 21.15 6.16
C GLU A 493 16.61 21.97 7.43
N VAL A 494 15.95 21.41 8.46
CA VAL A 494 15.62 22.11 9.70
C VAL A 494 16.87 22.42 10.52
N LEU A 495 17.78 21.44 10.64
CA LEU A 495 19.04 21.60 11.41
C LEU A 495 20.13 22.33 10.65
N SER A 496 19.91 22.64 9.36
CA SER A 496 20.91 23.28 8.49
C SER A 496 22.28 22.58 8.49
N ILE A 497 22.28 21.25 8.52
CA ILE A 497 23.48 20.40 8.40
C ILE A 497 23.40 19.51 7.16
N SER A 498 24.57 19.05 6.65
CA SER A 498 24.57 18.13 5.51
C SER A 498 23.82 16.82 5.83
N PRO A 499 23.00 16.28 4.91
CA PRO A 499 22.40 14.95 5.07
C PRO A 499 23.42 13.85 5.39
N GLU A 500 24.67 13.97 4.93
CA GLU A 500 25.77 13.04 5.20
C GLU A 500 26.20 13.01 6.69
N LYS A 501 25.86 14.07 7.45
CA LYS A 501 26.08 14.14 8.90
C LYS A 501 24.95 13.50 9.72
N ILE A 502 23.91 12.97 9.07
CA ILE A 502 22.78 12.35 9.77
C ILE A 502 22.78 10.84 9.50
N THR A 503 22.88 10.07 10.56
CA THR A 503 22.70 8.61 10.51
C THR A 503 21.26 8.30 10.91
N ILE A 504 20.53 7.62 10.03
CA ILE A 504 19.17 7.19 10.30
C ILE A 504 19.12 5.73 10.76
N LYS A 505 18.24 5.44 11.73
CA LYS A 505 17.91 4.09 12.20
C LYS A 505 16.40 3.90 12.12
N THR A 506 15.97 2.83 11.45
CA THR A 506 14.57 2.48 11.25
C THR A 506 14.25 1.03 11.60
N GLY A 507 13.00 0.67 11.68
CA GLY A 507 12.52 -0.70 11.69
C GLY A 507 12.88 -1.57 12.92
N ASP A 508 13.01 -0.98 14.10
CA ASP A 508 13.38 -1.69 15.32
C ASP A 508 12.51 -1.23 16.50
N THR A 509 11.56 -2.03 16.92
CA THR A 509 10.57 -1.65 17.92
C THR A 509 11.12 -1.39 19.33
N ASP A 510 12.37 -1.75 19.62
CA ASP A 510 13.01 -1.44 20.90
C ASP A 510 13.85 -0.15 20.85
N HIS A 511 14.41 0.17 19.66
CA HIS A 511 15.35 1.29 19.54
C HIS A 511 14.80 2.50 18.80
N THR A 512 13.71 2.34 18.05
CA THR A 512 13.07 3.45 17.33
C THR A 512 11.68 3.71 17.86
N PRO A 513 11.22 4.97 17.90
CA PRO A 513 9.91 5.30 18.47
C PRO A 513 8.76 4.80 17.59
N TYR A 514 7.55 4.82 18.16
CA TYR A 514 6.35 4.29 17.54
C TYR A 514 6.05 4.89 16.16
N GLU A 515 5.74 4.01 15.23
CA GLU A 515 5.17 4.33 13.92
C GLU A 515 4.04 3.35 13.61
N TRP A 516 2.87 3.86 13.19
CA TRP A 516 1.74 2.99 12.92
C TRP A 516 2.06 1.98 11.82
N GLN A 517 2.34 2.41 10.59
CA GLN A 517 2.70 1.53 9.46
C GLN A 517 3.28 2.32 8.28
N THR A 518 4.13 1.67 7.47
CA THR A 518 4.53 2.14 6.14
C THR A 518 3.53 1.64 5.08
N VAL A 519 2.38 2.29 5.01
CA VAL A 519 1.27 2.01 4.09
C VAL A 519 0.56 3.32 3.72
N ALA A 520 -0.46 3.27 2.86
CA ALA A 520 -1.38 4.37 2.57
C ALA A 520 -0.69 5.66 2.05
N SER A 521 0.51 5.57 1.50
CA SER A 521 1.31 6.72 1.02
C SER A 521 1.50 7.83 2.07
N ARG A 522 1.57 7.47 3.37
CA ARG A 522 1.52 8.44 4.49
C ARG A 522 2.90 8.83 5.04
N ILE A 523 3.96 8.08 4.75
CA ILE A 523 5.24 8.21 5.46
C ILE A 523 5.85 9.62 5.31
N THR A 524 5.95 10.14 4.10
CA THR A 524 6.46 11.51 3.89
C THR A 524 5.64 12.55 4.65
N TYR A 525 4.32 12.39 4.70
CA TYR A 525 3.41 13.28 5.41
C TYR A 525 3.51 13.10 6.93
N SER A 526 3.22 11.90 7.46
CA SER A 526 3.08 11.69 8.91
C SER A 526 4.42 11.55 9.63
N ALA A 527 5.26 10.60 9.21
CA ALA A 527 6.59 10.41 9.81
C ALA A 527 7.50 11.60 9.50
N GLY A 528 7.40 12.16 8.27
CA GLY A 528 8.11 13.36 7.90
C GLY A 528 7.74 14.56 8.79
N ARG A 529 6.47 14.71 9.18
CA ARG A 529 6.06 15.74 10.14
C ARG A 529 6.63 15.47 11.53
N ALA A 530 6.62 14.23 12.02
CA ALA A 530 7.25 13.90 13.30
C ALA A 530 8.75 14.18 13.28
N VAL A 531 9.46 13.91 12.19
CA VAL A 531 10.89 14.24 12.00
C VAL A 531 11.09 15.75 11.99
N PHE A 532 10.23 16.49 11.29
CA PHE A 532 10.26 17.96 11.27
C PHE A 532 10.13 18.54 12.68
N GLU A 533 9.17 18.06 13.48
CA GLU A 533 8.99 18.52 14.86
C GLU A 533 10.16 18.13 15.77
N ALA A 534 10.73 16.93 15.60
CA ALA A 534 11.92 16.51 16.36
C ALA A 534 13.14 17.38 16.04
N ALA A 535 13.34 17.71 14.77
CA ALA A 535 14.42 18.58 14.34
C ALA A 535 14.22 20.04 14.84
N LYS A 536 12.97 20.49 14.85
CA LYS A 536 12.61 21.82 15.38
C LYS A 536 12.82 21.89 16.89
N ASP A 537 12.44 20.86 17.64
CA ASP A 537 12.69 20.79 19.08
C ASP A 537 14.21 20.85 19.40
N ALA A 538 15.04 20.07 18.66
CA ALA A 538 16.49 20.15 18.80
C ALA A 538 17.04 21.54 18.42
N MET A 539 16.53 22.15 17.35
CA MET A 539 16.87 23.52 16.95
C MET A 539 16.53 24.53 18.04
N ASP A 540 15.36 24.43 18.66
CA ASP A 540 14.92 25.32 19.71
C ASP A 540 15.83 25.27 20.94
N GLN A 541 16.27 24.06 21.35
CA GLN A 541 17.25 23.86 22.42
C GLN A 541 18.61 24.48 22.07
N LEU A 542 19.11 24.29 20.83
CA LEU A 542 20.33 24.94 20.36
C LEU A 542 20.25 26.47 20.39
N LEU A 543 19.13 27.05 19.97
CA LEU A 543 18.93 28.51 19.99
C LEU A 543 18.88 29.06 21.43
N GLU A 544 18.30 28.31 22.38
CA GLU A 544 18.27 28.70 23.81
C GLU A 544 19.68 28.72 24.41
N LEU A 545 20.49 27.68 24.17
CA LEU A 545 21.88 27.64 24.60
C LEU A 545 22.72 28.76 23.95
N SER A 546 22.48 29.00 22.65
CA SER A 546 23.19 30.05 21.91
C SER A 546 22.86 31.46 22.41
N GLN A 547 21.62 31.70 22.86
CA GLN A 547 21.24 32.96 23.50
C GLN A 547 22.09 33.21 24.75
N ILE A 548 22.33 32.21 25.56
CA ILE A 548 23.17 32.30 26.76
C ILE A 548 24.63 32.50 26.36
N LYS A 549 25.17 31.68 25.44
CA LYS A 549 26.57 31.70 25.00
C LYS A 549 26.96 33.01 24.31
N LEU A 550 26.10 33.54 23.45
CA LEU A 550 26.39 34.72 22.62
C LEU A 550 25.88 36.03 23.20
N GLY A 551 25.01 35.98 24.21
CA GLY A 551 24.34 37.17 24.76
C GLY A 551 23.41 37.85 23.77
N ILE A 552 22.76 37.06 22.87
CA ILE A 552 21.88 37.56 21.80
C ILE A 552 20.53 36.85 21.91
N TYR A 553 19.43 37.63 21.80
CA TYR A 553 18.09 37.07 21.90
C TYR A 553 17.82 36.00 20.84
N LYS A 554 17.14 34.94 21.22
CA LYS A 554 16.77 33.79 20.36
C LYS A 554 16.16 34.21 19.00
N ARG A 555 15.31 35.25 18.97
CA ARG A 555 14.69 35.81 17.75
C ARG A 555 15.69 36.36 16.73
N ASP A 556 16.88 36.80 17.22
CA ASP A 556 17.94 37.38 16.40
C ASP A 556 19.02 36.35 16.01
N LEU A 557 18.79 35.09 16.29
CA LEU A 557 19.64 33.95 15.94
C LEU A 557 18.98 33.09 14.81
N GLU A 558 19.81 32.42 14.03
CA GLU A 558 19.39 31.46 13.02
C GLU A 558 20.43 30.32 12.88
N LEU A 559 19.98 29.12 12.44
CA LEU A 559 20.88 28.04 12.07
C LEU A 559 21.34 28.23 10.63
N ARG A 560 22.65 28.14 10.42
CA ARG A 560 23.27 28.21 9.10
C ARG A 560 24.52 27.34 9.05
N ASP A 561 24.53 26.34 8.17
CA ASP A 561 25.70 25.49 7.85
C ASP A 561 26.39 24.85 9.08
N GLY A 562 25.59 24.37 10.03
CA GLY A 562 26.10 23.74 11.28
C GLY A 562 26.52 24.74 12.36
N TYR A 563 26.16 26.01 12.19
CA TYR A 563 26.37 27.06 13.18
C TYR A 563 25.06 27.75 13.54
N ILE A 564 24.97 28.23 14.76
CA ILE A 564 24.00 29.24 15.16
C ILE A 564 24.65 30.59 15.02
N VAL A 565 24.08 31.46 14.19
CA VAL A 565 24.65 32.72 13.75
C VAL A 565 23.71 33.87 14.13
N SER A 566 24.27 34.98 14.58
CA SER A 566 23.49 36.20 14.79
C SER A 566 23.08 36.85 13.46
N LYS A 567 21.79 37.13 13.28
CA LYS A 567 21.26 37.89 12.14
C LYS A 567 21.75 39.34 12.09
N ILE A 568 22.11 39.89 13.26
CA ILE A 568 22.54 41.29 13.43
C ILE A 568 24.06 41.42 13.36
N TYR A 569 24.80 40.46 13.97
CA TYR A 569 26.25 40.43 14.05
C TYR A 569 26.78 39.11 13.48
N PRO A 570 26.92 38.93 12.14
CA PRO A 570 27.25 37.64 11.52
C PRO A 570 28.54 36.98 11.98
N ASP A 571 29.49 37.75 12.52
CA ASP A 571 30.72 37.23 13.10
C ASP A 571 30.50 36.54 14.45
N LYS A 572 29.40 36.85 15.15
CA LYS A 572 29.00 36.15 16.37
C LYS A 572 28.27 34.90 16.03
N LYS A 573 28.93 33.77 16.19
CA LYS A 573 28.41 32.44 15.91
C LYS A 573 28.96 31.40 16.89
N VAL A 574 28.24 30.30 17.05
CA VAL A 574 28.67 29.14 17.82
C VAL A 574 28.30 27.88 17.00
N SER A 575 29.14 26.89 17.00
CA SER A 575 28.86 25.64 16.26
C SER A 575 27.87 24.76 17.01
N ILE A 576 27.15 23.89 16.27
CA ILE A 576 26.31 22.85 16.89
C ILE A 576 27.14 21.93 17.77
N ALA A 577 28.37 21.60 17.36
CA ALA A 577 29.28 20.72 18.12
C ALA A 577 29.61 21.29 19.52
N GLU A 578 29.80 22.62 19.64
CA GLU A 578 30.07 23.27 20.94
C GLU A 578 28.88 23.25 21.89
N LEU A 579 27.66 23.03 21.39
CA LEU A 579 26.42 23.05 22.15
C LEU A 579 25.78 21.66 22.34
N ALA A 580 26.23 20.68 21.59
CA ALA A 580 25.58 19.36 21.52
C ALA A 580 25.43 18.66 22.89
N LEU A 581 26.35 18.87 23.80
CA LEU A 581 26.32 18.34 25.16
C LEU A 581 25.88 19.32 26.24
N GLY A 582 25.38 20.51 25.86
CA GLY A 582 25.08 21.63 26.77
C GLY A 582 26.25 22.62 26.86
N LEU A 583 26.19 23.53 27.84
CA LEU A 583 27.23 24.52 28.08
C LEU A 583 27.90 24.31 29.43
N THR A 584 29.22 24.55 29.49
CA THR A 584 29.96 24.75 30.72
C THR A 584 30.26 26.23 30.86
N MET A 585 29.86 26.82 31.98
CA MET A 585 30.07 28.23 32.32
C MET A 585 31.46 28.45 32.88
N GLU A 586 31.91 29.72 32.95
CA GLU A 586 33.22 30.06 33.48
C GLU A 586 33.44 29.62 34.93
N ASP A 587 32.36 29.57 35.72
CA ASP A 587 32.39 29.10 37.10
C ASP A 587 32.39 27.54 37.23
N GLY A 588 32.39 26.83 36.09
CA GLY A 588 32.35 25.36 36.02
C GLY A 588 30.97 24.79 36.13
N SER A 589 29.91 25.57 36.28
CA SER A 589 28.53 25.07 36.28
C SER A 589 28.10 24.63 34.89
N GLY A 590 27.30 23.57 34.84
CA GLY A 590 26.69 23.04 33.57
C GLY A 590 25.28 23.61 33.36
N ILE A 591 24.98 23.98 32.15
CA ILE A 591 23.62 24.38 31.72
C ILE A 591 23.13 23.40 30.66
N HIS A 592 21.92 22.88 30.82
CA HIS A 592 21.32 21.81 30.02
C HIS A 592 22.15 20.52 30.09
N GLY A 593 21.84 19.59 29.17
CA GLY A 593 22.52 18.30 28.92
C GLY A 593 22.60 18.04 27.42
N PRO A 594 22.86 16.83 27.01
CA PRO A 594 22.89 16.47 25.59
C PRO A 594 21.59 16.84 24.89
N ILE A 595 21.70 17.41 23.70
CA ILE A 595 20.56 17.83 22.89
C ILE A 595 19.85 16.60 22.31
N ILE A 596 18.58 16.45 22.70
CA ILE A 596 17.68 15.41 22.20
C ILE A 596 16.37 16.07 21.80
N GLY A 597 16.11 16.13 20.50
CA GLY A 597 14.85 16.60 19.95
C GLY A 597 13.82 15.47 19.85
N ARG A 598 12.56 15.77 20.18
CA ARG A 598 11.43 14.82 20.16
C ARG A 598 10.33 15.38 19.29
N GLY A 599 9.76 14.53 18.42
CA GLY A 599 8.62 14.85 17.60
C GLY A 599 7.57 13.74 17.61
N SER A 600 6.31 14.15 17.66
CA SER A 600 5.17 13.25 17.53
C SER A 600 4.11 13.90 16.66
N PHE A 601 3.40 13.11 15.89
CA PHE A 601 2.36 13.60 15.02
C PHE A 601 1.21 12.59 14.89
N ILE A 602 0.00 13.08 15.06
CA ILE A 602 -1.24 12.40 14.68
C ILE A 602 -1.94 13.35 13.71
N PRO A 603 -2.37 12.87 12.52
CA PRO A 603 -3.10 13.72 11.58
C PRO A 603 -4.31 14.38 12.26
N PRO A 604 -4.44 15.73 12.19
CA PRO A 604 -5.51 16.42 12.86
C PRO A 604 -6.85 16.25 12.15
N ASN A 605 -7.94 16.40 12.91
CA ASN A 605 -9.31 16.56 12.43
C ASN A 605 -9.93 15.35 11.69
N ILE A 606 -9.28 14.18 11.63
CA ILE A 606 -9.90 13.00 11.04
C ILE A 606 -11.09 12.56 11.91
N ARG A 607 -12.25 12.37 11.29
CA ARG A 607 -13.47 11.89 11.93
C ARG A 607 -14.04 10.70 11.17
N ASN A 608 -14.53 9.71 11.90
CA ASN A 608 -15.21 8.60 11.26
C ASN A 608 -16.48 9.10 10.56
N ALA A 609 -16.70 8.63 9.35
CA ALA A 609 -17.96 8.82 8.65
C ALA A 609 -19.11 8.07 9.38
N ASP A 610 -20.34 8.53 9.16
CA ASP A 610 -21.53 7.85 9.66
C ASP A 610 -21.62 6.42 9.10
N LYS A 611 -21.88 5.44 9.95
CA LYS A 611 -21.84 4.02 9.57
C LYS A 611 -22.95 3.61 8.60
N LYS A 612 -24.10 4.29 8.60
CA LYS A 612 -25.27 3.92 7.80
C LYS A 612 -25.27 4.63 6.45
N THR A 613 -24.78 5.87 6.42
CA THR A 613 -24.80 6.70 5.24
C THR A 613 -23.44 6.86 4.58
N GLY A 614 -22.35 6.58 5.29
CA GLY A 614 -20.99 6.82 4.80
C GLY A 614 -20.61 8.30 4.72
N LEU A 615 -21.49 9.23 5.15
CA LEU A 615 -21.24 10.67 5.12
C LEU A 615 -20.33 11.12 6.24
N GLY A 616 -19.50 12.11 5.94
CA GLY A 616 -18.57 12.71 6.91
C GLY A 616 -17.85 13.90 6.32
N ASP A 617 -17.60 14.87 7.17
CA ASP A 617 -16.96 16.14 6.79
C ASP A 617 -15.42 16.04 6.68
N HIS A 618 -14.81 15.06 7.36
CA HIS A 618 -13.36 14.85 7.37
C HIS A 618 -13.00 13.36 7.56
N PRO A 619 -13.40 12.46 6.64
CA PRO A 619 -13.10 11.03 6.78
C PRO A 619 -11.65 10.67 6.45
N VAL A 620 -10.92 11.58 5.80
CA VAL A 620 -9.52 11.43 5.38
C VAL A 620 -8.74 12.71 5.63
N VAL A 621 -7.42 12.65 5.57
CA VAL A 621 -6.55 13.82 5.85
C VAL A 621 -6.49 14.79 4.68
N PHE A 622 -6.29 14.25 3.47
CA PHE A 622 -6.19 14.99 2.21
C PHE A 622 -6.46 14.04 1.04
N TRP A 623 -6.71 14.62 -0.12
CA TRP A 623 -6.76 13.91 -1.38
C TRP A 623 -5.54 14.26 -2.22
N THR A 624 -4.88 13.26 -2.79
CA THR A 624 -3.86 13.42 -3.82
C THR A 624 -4.51 13.19 -5.17
N TYR A 625 -4.53 14.22 -5.99
CA TYR A 625 -5.10 14.21 -7.33
C TYR A 625 -4.02 13.97 -8.38
N GLY A 626 -4.38 13.32 -9.47
CA GLY A 626 -3.50 13.19 -10.61
C GLY A 626 -4.21 12.81 -11.89
N VAL A 627 -3.50 12.96 -12.98
CA VAL A 627 -3.96 12.64 -14.34
C VAL A 627 -2.86 11.92 -15.08
N GLN A 628 -3.24 10.93 -15.88
CA GLN A 628 -2.34 10.29 -16.84
C GLN A 628 -2.96 10.32 -18.24
N GLY A 629 -2.14 10.67 -19.23
CA GLY A 629 -2.41 10.52 -20.64
C GLY A 629 -1.49 9.44 -21.20
N VAL A 630 -2.04 8.54 -22.00
CA VAL A 630 -1.30 7.39 -22.55
C VAL A 630 -1.46 7.38 -24.06
N GLU A 631 -0.36 7.11 -24.77
CA GLU A 631 -0.35 6.80 -26.20
C GLU A 631 -0.02 5.32 -26.38
N VAL A 632 -0.87 4.60 -27.11
CA VAL A 632 -0.68 3.17 -27.40
C VAL A 632 -0.61 2.91 -28.89
N GLU A 633 0.15 1.91 -29.31
CA GLU A 633 0.08 1.26 -30.61
C GLU A 633 -0.68 -0.05 -30.44
N VAL A 634 -1.75 -0.23 -31.22
CA VAL A 634 -2.52 -1.48 -31.31
C VAL A 634 -2.25 -2.13 -32.63
N ASP A 635 -1.79 -3.38 -32.60
CA ASP A 635 -1.61 -4.21 -33.80
C ASP A 635 -2.94 -4.96 -34.07
N THR A 636 -3.61 -4.63 -35.15
CA THR A 636 -4.95 -5.17 -35.48
C THR A 636 -4.94 -6.62 -35.95
N ASP A 637 -3.78 -7.13 -36.38
CA ASP A 637 -3.62 -8.52 -36.84
C ASP A 637 -3.39 -9.48 -35.66
N SER A 638 -2.69 -9.03 -34.61
CA SER A 638 -2.35 -9.85 -33.45
C SER A 638 -3.11 -9.46 -32.18
N GLY A 639 -3.68 -8.25 -32.12
CA GLY A 639 -4.29 -7.68 -30.92
C GLY A 639 -3.26 -7.15 -29.90
N GLN A 640 -1.97 -7.20 -30.21
CA GLN A 640 -0.93 -6.72 -29.30
C GLN A 640 -1.06 -5.22 -29.07
N VAL A 641 -0.96 -4.82 -27.80
CA VAL A 641 -0.97 -3.42 -27.36
C VAL A 641 0.41 -3.08 -26.82
N ARG A 642 1.02 -2.02 -27.33
CA ARG A 642 2.26 -1.46 -26.82
C ARG A 642 2.02 -0.04 -26.33
N VAL A 643 2.37 0.24 -25.10
CA VAL A 643 2.39 1.62 -24.59
C VAL A 643 3.62 2.31 -25.10
N LEU A 644 3.43 3.43 -25.83
CA LEU A 644 4.53 4.17 -26.44
C LEU A 644 4.97 5.34 -25.57
N LYS A 645 4.00 6.03 -24.95
CA LYS A 645 4.24 7.23 -24.17
C LYS A 645 3.23 7.36 -23.03
N VAL A 646 3.70 7.82 -21.88
CA VAL A 646 2.87 8.20 -20.75
C VAL A 646 3.25 9.60 -20.29
N ALA A 647 2.30 10.52 -20.31
CA ALA A 647 2.39 11.81 -19.63
C ALA A 647 1.62 11.73 -18.31
N SER A 648 2.25 12.13 -17.21
CA SER A 648 1.71 11.98 -15.86
C SER A 648 1.92 13.26 -15.06
N CYS A 649 0.88 13.76 -14.39
CA CYS A 649 0.96 14.91 -13.51
C CYS A 649 0.18 14.67 -12.22
N PHE A 650 0.81 14.94 -11.07
CA PHE A 650 0.23 14.76 -9.74
C PHE A 650 0.41 16.01 -8.88
N ASP A 651 -0.64 16.37 -8.12
CA ASP A 651 -0.58 17.37 -7.05
C ASP A 651 0.01 16.72 -5.79
N VAL A 652 1.27 17.00 -5.52
CA VAL A 652 2.07 16.36 -4.46
C VAL A 652 2.29 17.24 -3.24
N GLY A 653 1.67 18.42 -3.21
CA GLY A 653 1.93 19.43 -2.19
C GLY A 653 3.31 20.04 -2.39
N LYS A 654 4.32 19.58 -1.64
CA LYS A 654 5.72 19.99 -1.80
C LYS A 654 6.60 18.81 -2.21
N VAL A 655 7.35 18.97 -3.28
CA VAL A 655 8.35 17.97 -3.71
C VAL A 655 9.50 17.94 -2.70
N MET A 656 9.74 16.79 -2.07
CA MET A 656 10.86 16.61 -1.15
C MET A 656 12.16 16.26 -1.88
N ASN A 657 12.13 15.22 -2.70
CA ASN A 657 13.25 14.76 -3.52
C ASN A 657 12.73 14.42 -4.93
N PRO A 658 13.02 15.24 -5.95
CA PRO A 658 12.50 15.04 -7.30
C PRO A 658 12.80 13.67 -7.87
N GLN A 659 14.05 13.22 -7.82
CA GLN A 659 14.47 11.93 -8.41
C GLN A 659 13.77 10.73 -7.75
N LEU A 660 13.63 10.72 -6.41
CA LEU A 660 12.94 9.64 -5.72
C LEU A 660 11.44 9.67 -6.00
N LEU A 661 10.85 10.85 -6.15
CA LEU A 661 9.45 11.03 -6.48
C LEU A 661 9.16 10.55 -7.92
N GLU A 662 9.97 10.94 -8.89
CA GLU A 662 9.89 10.44 -10.27
C GLU A 662 9.95 8.92 -10.31
N GLY A 663 10.94 8.31 -9.66
CA GLY A 663 11.07 6.85 -9.61
C GLY A 663 9.88 6.14 -8.94
N GLN A 664 9.19 6.79 -7.99
CA GLN A 664 7.94 6.25 -7.42
C GLN A 664 6.78 6.29 -8.43
N ILE A 665 6.67 7.35 -9.22
CA ILE A 665 5.62 7.48 -10.23
C ILE A 665 5.88 6.54 -11.41
N GLU A 666 7.13 6.47 -11.91
CA GLU A 666 7.54 5.50 -12.93
C GLU A 666 7.22 4.06 -12.53
N GLY A 667 7.63 3.65 -11.33
CA GLY A 667 7.32 2.32 -10.80
C GLY A 667 5.82 2.06 -10.62
N ALA A 668 5.01 3.08 -10.34
CA ALA A 668 3.56 2.96 -10.26
C ALA A 668 2.91 2.80 -11.64
N ILE A 669 3.39 3.56 -12.64
CA ILE A 669 2.96 3.44 -14.05
C ILE A 669 3.24 2.03 -14.56
N VAL A 670 4.45 1.50 -14.30
CA VAL A 670 4.84 0.14 -14.72
C VAL A 670 3.94 -0.93 -14.12
N GLN A 671 3.65 -0.86 -12.81
CA GLN A 671 2.69 -1.78 -12.18
C GLN A 671 1.28 -1.61 -12.76
N GLY A 672 0.85 -0.37 -13.01
CA GLY A 672 -0.44 -0.08 -13.66
C GLY A 672 -0.53 -0.66 -15.07
N MET A 673 0.55 -0.55 -15.87
CA MET A 673 0.66 -1.19 -17.19
C MET A 673 0.60 -2.73 -17.08
N GLY A 674 1.37 -3.28 -16.13
CA GLY A 674 1.39 -4.72 -15.88
C GLY A 674 0.00 -5.26 -15.61
N THR A 675 -0.70 -4.66 -14.65
CA THR A 675 -2.08 -5.06 -14.30
C THR A 675 -3.07 -4.83 -15.43
N ALA A 676 -2.84 -3.80 -16.27
CA ALA A 676 -3.72 -3.52 -17.41
C ALA A 676 -3.58 -4.52 -18.56
N LEU A 677 -2.36 -4.99 -18.86
CA LEU A 677 -2.06 -5.69 -20.11
C LEU A 677 -1.62 -7.16 -19.93
N PHE A 678 -1.00 -7.51 -18.79
CA PHE A 678 -0.29 -8.78 -18.64
C PHE A 678 -0.71 -9.60 -17.42
N GLU A 679 -0.90 -8.94 -16.26
CA GLU A 679 -0.95 -9.59 -14.97
C GLU A 679 -2.35 -10.09 -14.61
N GLU A 680 -2.46 -11.36 -14.39
CA GLU A 680 -3.66 -12.02 -13.88
C GLU A 680 -3.23 -13.27 -13.09
N LEU A 681 -3.70 -13.38 -11.84
CA LEU A 681 -3.59 -14.63 -11.10
C LEU A 681 -4.71 -15.57 -11.58
N ILE A 682 -4.35 -16.53 -12.41
CA ILE A 682 -5.32 -17.46 -13.02
C ILE A 682 -5.76 -18.44 -11.95
N LEU A 683 -7.03 -18.33 -11.55
CA LEU A 683 -7.65 -19.18 -10.54
C LEU A 683 -8.59 -20.19 -11.21
N LYS A 684 -8.40 -21.48 -10.92
CA LYS A 684 -9.32 -22.56 -11.37
C LYS A 684 -9.63 -23.46 -10.18
N ASP A 685 -10.90 -23.54 -9.81
CA ASP A 685 -11.37 -24.36 -8.69
C ASP A 685 -10.61 -24.06 -7.37
N GLY A 686 -10.28 -22.78 -7.13
CA GLY A 686 -9.48 -22.31 -5.99
C GLY A 686 -7.97 -22.48 -6.14
N LYS A 687 -7.48 -23.12 -7.21
CA LYS A 687 -6.06 -23.35 -7.47
C LYS A 687 -5.44 -22.20 -8.29
N VAL A 688 -4.29 -21.69 -7.85
CA VAL A 688 -3.43 -20.81 -8.65
C VAL A 688 -2.75 -21.64 -9.74
N MET A 689 -2.99 -21.31 -11.00
CA MET A 689 -2.50 -22.08 -12.15
C MET A 689 -1.16 -21.58 -12.67
N ASN A 690 -0.76 -20.35 -12.34
CA ASN A 690 0.47 -19.69 -12.78
C ASN A 690 1.29 -19.12 -11.60
N PRO A 691 1.78 -19.98 -10.67
CA PRO A 691 2.40 -19.55 -9.41
C PRO A 691 3.87 -19.16 -9.54
N SER A 692 4.34 -18.74 -10.71
CA SER A 692 5.74 -18.37 -10.92
C SER A 692 5.89 -17.36 -12.07
N PHE A 693 7.05 -16.68 -12.15
CA PHE A 693 7.35 -15.76 -13.26
C PHE A 693 7.51 -16.43 -14.64
N VAL A 694 7.48 -17.78 -14.69
CA VAL A 694 7.43 -18.50 -15.98
C VAL A 694 6.11 -18.24 -16.70
N ASP A 695 5.00 -18.24 -15.97
CA ASP A 695 3.65 -18.10 -16.51
C ASP A 695 2.97 -16.78 -16.11
N TYR A 696 3.27 -16.23 -14.94
CA TYR A 696 2.82 -14.90 -14.52
C TYR A 696 3.79 -13.86 -15.06
N LYS A 697 3.38 -13.08 -16.06
CA LYS A 697 4.23 -12.09 -16.71
C LYS A 697 4.08 -10.73 -16.07
N ILE A 698 5.21 -10.10 -15.78
CA ILE A 698 5.33 -8.69 -15.40
C ILE A 698 6.05 -7.92 -16.49
N PRO A 699 5.84 -6.59 -16.61
CA PRO A 699 6.59 -5.77 -17.59
C PRO A 699 8.10 -5.87 -17.40
N THR A 700 8.81 -5.89 -18.49
CA THR A 700 10.28 -5.89 -18.57
C THR A 700 10.80 -4.50 -18.98
N ALA A 701 12.12 -4.31 -18.99
CA ALA A 701 12.72 -3.07 -19.45
C ALA A 701 12.40 -2.75 -20.92
N GLU A 702 12.10 -3.76 -21.75
CA GLU A 702 11.72 -3.59 -23.17
C GLU A 702 10.29 -3.05 -23.35
N ASP A 703 9.45 -3.22 -22.33
CA ASP A 703 8.07 -2.75 -22.34
C ASP A 703 7.94 -1.27 -21.92
N MET A 704 9.05 -0.65 -21.46
CA MET A 704 9.01 0.70 -20.90
C MET A 704 8.72 1.75 -21.97
N PRO A 705 7.67 2.59 -21.75
CA PRO A 705 7.36 3.71 -22.65
C PRO A 705 8.25 4.92 -22.36
N GLU A 706 8.20 5.91 -23.26
CA GLU A 706 8.61 7.27 -22.91
C GLU A 706 7.72 7.81 -21.78
N MET A 707 8.32 8.31 -20.70
CA MET A 707 7.59 8.87 -19.55
C MET A 707 7.89 10.36 -19.38
N ILE A 708 6.83 11.18 -19.35
CA ILE A 708 6.89 12.60 -19.02
C ILE A 708 6.20 12.78 -17.67
N ILE A 709 6.98 13.11 -16.63
CA ILE A 709 6.46 13.25 -15.26
C ILE A 709 6.52 14.71 -14.86
N LYS A 710 5.40 15.24 -14.37
CA LYS A 710 5.23 16.60 -13.88
C LYS A 710 4.58 16.60 -12.51
N PHE A 711 4.79 17.70 -11.80
CA PHE A 711 4.24 17.90 -10.46
C PHE A 711 3.53 19.24 -10.38
N VAL A 712 2.43 19.26 -9.65
CA VAL A 712 1.75 20.46 -9.15
C VAL A 712 2.03 20.54 -7.65
N GLU A 713 2.42 21.71 -7.17
CA GLU A 713 2.73 21.96 -5.77
C GLU A 713 1.66 22.87 -5.13
N ASN A 714 0.58 22.26 -4.61
CA ASN A 714 -0.39 22.92 -3.74
C ASN A 714 -0.15 22.45 -2.30
N PRO A 715 0.54 23.25 -1.45
CA PRO A 715 1.00 22.81 -0.14
C PRO A 715 -0.13 22.31 0.77
N GLU A 716 0.15 21.22 1.48
CA GLU A 716 -0.69 20.68 2.56
C GLU A 716 -0.19 21.23 3.90
N GLU A 717 -0.98 22.07 4.56
CA GLU A 717 -0.55 22.82 5.76
C GLU A 717 -0.02 21.93 6.88
N THR A 718 -0.58 20.73 7.03
CA THR A 718 -0.21 19.80 8.10
C THR A 718 0.98 18.91 7.75
N GLY A 719 1.38 18.85 6.47
CA GLY A 719 2.56 18.11 6.03
C GLY A 719 3.89 18.84 6.30
N PRO A 720 5.02 18.11 6.35
CA PRO A 720 6.33 18.76 6.47
C PRO A 720 6.59 19.60 5.22
N PHE A 721 6.87 20.87 5.39
CA PHE A 721 7.04 21.86 4.31
C PHE A 721 5.88 21.90 3.29
N GLY A 722 4.73 21.31 3.60
CA GLY A 722 3.58 21.22 2.71
C GLY A 722 3.47 19.95 1.86
N ALA A 723 4.23 18.90 2.16
CA ALA A 723 4.25 17.67 1.37
C ALA A 723 3.00 16.79 1.56
N ARG A 724 2.61 16.09 0.48
CA ARG A 724 1.66 14.96 0.46
C ARG A 724 2.34 13.67 0.04
N GLY A 725 1.65 12.53 0.21
CA GLY A 725 2.09 11.24 -0.32
C GLY A 725 1.50 10.96 -1.70
N VAL A 726 2.28 10.28 -2.57
CA VAL A 726 1.88 10.03 -3.97
C VAL A 726 2.12 8.59 -4.44
N ALA A 727 2.77 7.75 -3.64
CA ALA A 727 3.22 6.42 -4.08
C ALA A 727 2.10 5.54 -4.66
N GLU A 728 0.90 5.56 -4.07
CA GLU A 728 -0.26 4.79 -4.53
C GLU A 728 -1.12 5.54 -5.56
N PRO A 729 -1.42 6.86 -5.39
CA PRO A 729 -2.21 7.61 -6.37
C PRO A 729 -1.67 7.50 -7.80
N ALA A 730 -0.35 7.41 -7.94
CA ALA A 730 0.31 7.34 -9.24
C ALA A 730 -0.04 6.10 -10.08
N MET A 731 -0.53 5.02 -9.48
CA MET A 731 -0.97 3.83 -10.20
C MET A 731 -2.43 3.93 -10.68
N VAL A 732 -3.25 4.73 -10.00
CA VAL A 732 -4.72 4.74 -10.16
C VAL A 732 -5.18 5.02 -11.60
N PRO A 733 -4.67 6.02 -12.33
CA PRO A 733 -5.14 6.34 -13.67
C PRO A 733 -4.62 5.41 -14.79
N SER A 734 -3.61 4.56 -14.51
CA SER A 734 -2.86 3.86 -15.57
C SER A 734 -3.73 2.91 -16.39
N ALA A 735 -4.42 1.98 -15.75
CA ALA A 735 -5.23 0.99 -16.45
C ALA A 735 -6.40 1.61 -17.24
N PRO A 736 -7.18 2.55 -16.69
CA PRO A 736 -8.25 3.18 -17.46
C PRO A 736 -7.73 4.07 -18.60
N ALA A 737 -6.59 4.76 -18.44
CA ALA A 737 -5.99 5.55 -19.52
C ALA A 737 -5.59 4.65 -20.70
N ILE A 738 -5.01 3.46 -20.43
CA ILE A 738 -4.69 2.46 -21.45
C ILE A 738 -5.96 1.95 -22.14
N ALA A 739 -7.01 1.62 -21.38
CA ALA A 739 -8.30 1.16 -21.96
C ALA A 739 -8.92 2.22 -22.84
N ASN A 740 -8.88 3.49 -22.44
CA ASN A 740 -9.38 4.62 -23.21
C ASN A 740 -8.53 4.86 -24.48
N ALA A 741 -7.19 4.65 -24.43
CA ALA A 741 -6.31 4.74 -25.57
C ALA A 741 -6.58 3.62 -26.60
N ILE A 742 -6.83 2.40 -26.15
CA ILE A 742 -7.25 1.28 -27.03
C ILE A 742 -8.56 1.61 -27.74
N TYR A 743 -9.52 2.21 -27.02
CA TYR A 743 -10.79 2.65 -27.62
C TYR A 743 -10.56 3.71 -28.71
N ASP A 744 -9.72 4.72 -28.45
CA ASP A 744 -9.39 5.75 -29.42
C ASP A 744 -8.72 5.16 -30.68
N ALA A 745 -7.83 4.16 -30.48
CA ALA A 745 -7.14 3.48 -31.57
C ALA A 745 -8.07 2.67 -32.47
N VAL A 746 -8.85 1.76 -31.89
CA VAL A 746 -9.58 0.72 -32.62
C VAL A 746 -11.09 0.66 -32.34
N GLY A 747 -11.61 1.54 -31.49
CA GLY A 747 -13.05 1.70 -31.22
C GLY A 747 -13.69 0.51 -30.51
N ILE A 748 -12.95 -0.24 -29.71
CA ILE A 748 -13.45 -1.35 -28.90
C ILE A 748 -13.40 -0.99 -27.41
N ARG A 749 -14.36 -1.47 -26.63
CA ARG A 749 -14.37 -1.37 -25.17
C ARG A 749 -14.22 -2.76 -24.55
N LEU A 750 -13.28 -2.87 -23.62
CA LEU A 750 -13.04 -4.09 -22.84
C LEU A 750 -13.35 -3.80 -21.37
N ASN A 751 -14.30 -4.53 -20.83
CA ASN A 751 -14.75 -4.36 -19.45
C ASN A 751 -14.08 -5.32 -18.46
N THR A 752 -13.13 -6.11 -18.94
CA THR A 752 -12.45 -7.15 -18.16
C THR A 752 -10.94 -7.03 -18.31
N MET A 753 -10.25 -6.79 -17.21
CA MET A 753 -8.78 -6.83 -17.16
C MET A 753 -8.27 -8.29 -17.08
N PRO A 754 -6.98 -8.53 -17.42
CA PRO A 754 -6.12 -7.67 -18.21
C PRO A 754 -6.60 -7.57 -19.66
N LEU A 755 -6.21 -6.51 -20.37
CA LEU A 755 -6.56 -6.23 -21.78
C LEU A 755 -5.55 -6.96 -22.69
N THR A 756 -5.53 -8.29 -22.60
CA THR A 756 -4.56 -9.13 -23.32
C THR A 756 -4.75 -9.05 -24.84
N ALA A 757 -3.70 -9.35 -25.58
CA ALA A 757 -3.73 -9.37 -27.04
C ALA A 757 -4.87 -10.26 -27.59
N GLU A 758 -5.12 -11.41 -26.98
CA GLU A 758 -6.23 -12.29 -27.34
C GLU A 758 -7.60 -11.61 -27.16
N LYS A 759 -7.84 -10.94 -26.01
CA LYS A 759 -9.10 -10.22 -25.74
C LYS A 759 -9.29 -9.05 -26.71
N VAL A 760 -8.23 -8.29 -26.98
CA VAL A 760 -8.22 -7.17 -27.93
C VAL A 760 -8.53 -7.67 -29.36
N LEU A 761 -7.81 -8.69 -29.84
CA LEU A 761 -8.04 -9.24 -31.17
C LEU A 761 -9.47 -9.78 -31.35
N LYS A 762 -9.96 -10.50 -30.34
CA LYS A 762 -11.34 -11.03 -30.34
C LYS A 762 -12.36 -9.89 -30.44
N ALA A 763 -12.16 -8.81 -29.70
CA ALA A 763 -13.08 -7.65 -29.71
C ALA A 763 -13.03 -6.91 -31.07
N ILE A 764 -11.85 -6.75 -31.68
CA ILE A 764 -11.69 -6.19 -33.04
C ILE A 764 -12.49 -7.01 -34.04
N LYS A 765 -12.26 -8.33 -34.08
CA LYS A 765 -12.97 -9.26 -35.00
C LYS A 765 -14.49 -9.22 -34.83
N LEU A 766 -14.98 -9.13 -33.59
CA LEU A 766 -16.43 -9.04 -33.33
C LEU A 766 -17.01 -7.69 -33.81
N LYS A 767 -16.27 -6.59 -33.70
CA LYS A 767 -16.67 -5.28 -34.21
C LYS A 767 -16.77 -5.27 -35.73
N ASP A 768 -15.81 -5.88 -36.43
CA ASP A 768 -15.76 -5.94 -37.91
C ASP A 768 -16.87 -6.82 -38.52
N GLN A 769 -17.50 -7.68 -37.71
CA GLN A 769 -18.61 -8.55 -38.12
C GLN A 769 -19.98 -7.87 -37.93
N ASN A 770 -20.08 -6.82 -37.10
CA ASN A 770 -21.28 -6.05 -36.84
C ASN A 770 -21.26 -4.71 -37.60
#